data_71e57bbb950d359153e80e9e7ce4e15b
#
_entry.id   71e57bbb950d359153e80e9e7ce4e15b
#
_cell.length_a   1.000
_cell.length_b   1.000
_cell.length_c   1.000
_cell.angle_alpha   90.00
_cell.angle_beta   90.00
_cell.angle_gamma   90.00
#
_symmetry.space_group_name_H-M   'P 1'
#
loop_
_entity.id
_entity.type
_entity.pdbx_description
1 polymer ?
#
loop_
_entity_poly.entity_id
_entity_poly.type
_entity_poly.pdbx_seq_one_letter_code
_entity_poly.pdbx_strand_id
1 'polypeptide(L)'
;MTSRKQLANAIRALSMDAVQQANSGHPGAPMGMADIAEVLWNDFLKHNPQNPNFPDRDRFILSNGHGSMLIYSLLHLSGYDLPMEELKNFRQLHSKTPGHPEYGYTPGVETTTGPLGAGIANAVGMAIAEKTLAAQFNQEGHDIVDHFTYCFLGDGCLMEGISHEACSLAGTLGLGKLIAFWDDNGISIDGHVEGWFTDNTPERFKAYGWHVIADVDGHDPEKISAAIKQAQSVTDKPTLICAKTIIGFGAPNKSGSHDCHGAPLGEEEIAAARDFLNWHEPEFVIPDDVYQGWDHKDAGAQAEQDWQQRFDAYRQAHPELAQEFTRRVIDKALPKDFSAKADAFIAQCQQQMANIASRKASQNSIEAFAPLLPELLGGSADLAGSNLTLWSGSKAIKADDASGNYLFYGVREFGMSAIMNGISLHDGFINYGATFLMFMEYARNAVRMSALMGIQNIFVYTHDSIGQGEDGPTHQPVEQLANLRMTPNLTTWRPCDAAESAVAWKAAIENQQAPTALVFSRQGLTHQARSDEQLANVSKGGYILIDSEGTPDIIIIATGSEVELAAQAVKALQQQGINARLVSMPSTTVFDQQDKAYQQQVLPDQVINVLAVEAAHVDFWHKYVGKQGDVVGMTTFGESAPGGVLMDHFGFNLDNVTAKAKQLIANNQ
;
A
#
# COMPACT_ATOMS: atom_id res chain seq x y z
N MET A 1 20.86 29.01 -26.15
CA MET A 1 20.33 28.04 -25.14
C MET A 1 19.42 28.80 -24.23
N THR A 2 18.23 28.31 -24.00
CA THR A 2 17.23 28.83 -23.05
C THR A 2 17.84 28.86 -21.65
N SER A 3 17.55 29.89 -20.89
CA SER A 3 18.07 29.99 -19.51
C SER A 3 17.33 29.06 -18.55
N ARG A 4 18.02 28.55 -17.51
CA ARG A 4 17.36 27.75 -16.45
C ARG A 4 16.11 28.43 -15.89
N LYS A 5 16.18 29.76 -15.73
CA LYS A 5 15.03 30.54 -15.26
C LYS A 5 13.82 30.43 -16.19
N GLN A 6 14.03 30.39 -17.51
CA GLN A 6 12.94 30.20 -18.48
C GLN A 6 12.40 28.77 -18.43
N LEU A 7 13.26 27.76 -18.22
CA LEU A 7 12.83 26.38 -18.03
C LEU A 7 11.97 26.22 -16.78
N ALA A 8 12.40 26.78 -15.65
CA ALA A 8 11.58 26.78 -14.42
C ALA A 8 10.27 27.57 -14.58
N ASN A 9 10.29 28.67 -15.34
CA ASN A 9 9.09 29.49 -15.59
C ASN A 9 8.06 28.74 -16.46
N ALA A 10 8.46 27.78 -17.29
CA ALA A 10 7.50 26.92 -17.99
C ALA A 10 6.66 26.09 -17.02
N ILE A 11 7.26 25.56 -15.96
CA ILE A 11 6.52 24.85 -14.88
C ILE A 11 5.53 25.79 -14.21
N ARG A 12 5.98 27.02 -13.88
CA ARG A 12 5.12 28.05 -13.23
C ARG A 12 3.93 28.40 -14.13
N ALA A 13 4.19 28.67 -15.42
CA ALA A 13 3.17 29.00 -16.39
C ALA A 13 2.11 27.88 -16.53
N LEU A 14 2.55 26.65 -16.79
CA LEU A 14 1.64 25.50 -16.90
C LEU A 14 0.84 25.27 -15.63
N SER A 15 1.44 25.47 -14.47
CA SER A 15 0.77 25.25 -13.19
C SER A 15 -0.32 26.28 -12.93
N MET A 16 -0.04 27.57 -13.15
CA MET A 16 -1.05 28.60 -12.96
C MET A 16 -2.17 28.52 -14.00
N ASP A 17 -1.84 28.21 -15.27
CA ASP A 17 -2.82 28.09 -16.35
C ASP A 17 -3.78 26.91 -16.10
N ALA A 18 -3.26 25.72 -15.78
CA ALA A 18 -4.08 24.55 -15.55
C ALA A 18 -4.98 24.69 -14.30
N VAL A 19 -4.45 25.24 -13.22
CA VAL A 19 -5.25 25.48 -12.00
C VAL A 19 -6.32 26.53 -12.26
N GLN A 20 -6.01 27.59 -13.02
CA GLN A 20 -6.99 28.62 -13.37
C GLN A 20 -8.08 28.07 -14.27
N GLN A 21 -7.73 27.33 -15.33
CA GLN A 21 -8.69 26.71 -16.23
C GLN A 21 -9.63 25.74 -15.51
N ALA A 22 -9.07 24.91 -14.61
CA ALA A 22 -9.87 23.97 -13.81
C ALA A 22 -10.70 24.69 -12.72
N ASN A 23 -10.42 25.95 -12.45
CA ASN A 23 -10.94 26.72 -11.31
C ASN A 23 -10.80 25.95 -9.98
N SER A 24 -9.76 25.13 -9.87
CA SER A 24 -9.49 24.24 -8.73
C SER A 24 -8.04 23.74 -8.76
N GLY A 25 -7.34 23.77 -7.64
CA GLY A 25 -6.00 23.24 -7.52
C GLY A 25 -5.10 24.08 -6.63
N HIS A 26 -3.81 23.73 -6.63
CA HIS A 26 -2.81 24.28 -5.73
C HIS A 26 -1.60 24.79 -6.55
N PRO A 27 -1.58 26.06 -6.96
CA PRO A 27 -0.51 26.59 -7.79
C PRO A 27 0.76 26.94 -7.00
N GLY A 28 0.63 27.21 -5.69
CA GLY A 28 1.69 27.80 -4.89
C GLY A 28 2.95 26.95 -4.76
N ALA A 29 2.82 25.68 -4.38
CA ALA A 29 3.94 24.76 -4.24
C ALA A 29 4.63 24.48 -5.60
N PRO A 30 3.94 24.20 -6.72
CA PRO A 30 4.57 24.08 -8.04
C PRO A 30 5.37 25.30 -8.44
N MET A 31 4.86 26.50 -8.19
CA MET A 31 5.56 27.75 -8.53
C MET A 31 6.79 27.99 -7.64
N GLY A 32 6.68 27.64 -6.34
CA GLY A 32 7.79 27.77 -5.38
C GLY A 32 8.92 26.80 -5.64
N MET A 33 8.61 25.56 -5.98
CA MET A 33 9.59 24.49 -6.15
C MET A 33 10.12 24.36 -7.59
N ALA A 34 9.71 25.20 -8.52
CA ALA A 34 10.06 25.06 -9.95
C ALA A 34 11.56 25.05 -10.23
N ASP A 35 12.35 25.89 -9.53
CA ASP A 35 13.82 25.94 -9.73
C ASP A 35 14.49 24.66 -9.20
N ILE A 36 14.05 24.13 -8.05
CA ILE A 36 14.56 22.86 -7.50
C ILE A 36 14.24 21.71 -8.44
N ALA A 37 13.02 21.67 -8.96
CA ALA A 37 12.57 20.63 -9.89
C ALA A 37 13.33 20.70 -11.23
N GLU A 38 13.58 21.91 -11.75
CA GLU A 38 14.36 22.10 -12.99
C GLU A 38 15.77 21.54 -12.85
N VAL A 39 16.47 21.89 -11.77
CA VAL A 39 17.84 21.40 -11.55
C VAL A 39 17.87 19.89 -11.35
N LEU A 40 16.94 19.33 -10.56
CA LEU A 40 16.91 17.89 -10.30
C LEU A 40 16.64 17.10 -11.58
N TRP A 41 15.62 17.47 -12.35
CA TRP A 41 15.16 16.70 -13.50
C TRP A 41 16.09 16.82 -14.72
N ASN A 42 16.69 17.98 -14.95
CA ASN A 42 17.57 18.18 -16.08
C ASN A 42 19.01 17.71 -15.85
N ASP A 43 19.52 17.80 -14.60
CA ASP A 43 20.94 17.55 -14.35
C ASP A 43 21.22 16.22 -13.63
N PHE A 44 20.25 15.66 -12.89
CA PHE A 44 20.52 14.55 -11.97
C PHE A 44 19.63 13.34 -12.13
N LEU A 45 18.33 13.53 -12.37
CA LEU A 45 17.36 12.44 -12.37
C LEU A 45 17.57 11.49 -13.56
N LYS A 46 17.94 10.27 -13.28
CA LYS A 46 18.08 9.20 -14.28
C LYS A 46 16.68 8.63 -14.61
N HIS A 47 16.14 9.00 -15.77
CA HIS A 47 14.83 8.52 -16.21
C HIS A 47 14.77 8.40 -17.73
N ASN A 48 13.82 7.63 -18.27
CA ASN A 48 13.56 7.55 -19.70
C ASN A 48 12.09 7.82 -19.99
N PRO A 49 11.73 8.99 -20.56
CA PRO A 49 10.35 9.31 -20.92
C PRO A 49 9.69 8.32 -21.87
N GLN A 50 10.48 7.64 -22.72
CA GLN A 50 9.98 6.65 -23.68
C GLN A 50 9.77 5.27 -23.03
N ASN A 51 10.40 4.99 -21.88
CA ASN A 51 10.19 3.80 -21.06
C ASN A 51 10.08 4.16 -19.59
N PRO A 52 8.90 4.59 -19.10
CA PRO A 52 8.67 4.93 -17.70
C PRO A 52 8.95 3.79 -16.71
N ASN A 53 9.02 2.53 -17.20
CA ASN A 53 9.27 1.33 -16.41
C ASN A 53 10.72 0.84 -16.46
N PHE A 54 11.63 1.64 -16.99
CA PHE A 54 13.08 1.32 -17.00
C PHE A 54 13.54 0.86 -15.62
N PRO A 55 14.12 -0.36 -15.47
CA PRO A 55 14.32 -0.99 -14.15
C PRO A 55 15.22 -0.17 -13.20
N ASP A 56 16.31 0.40 -13.70
CA ASP A 56 17.31 1.15 -12.92
C ASP A 56 17.10 2.67 -13.00
N ARG A 57 15.86 3.14 -13.26
CA ARG A 57 15.52 4.57 -13.19
C ARG A 57 15.53 5.06 -11.76
N ASP A 58 15.88 6.31 -11.55
CA ASP A 58 15.62 6.98 -10.28
C ASP A 58 14.11 7.07 -10.02
N ARG A 59 13.72 7.07 -8.77
CA ARG A 59 12.31 7.23 -8.35
C ARG A 59 12.08 8.66 -7.88
N PHE A 60 11.09 9.33 -8.45
CA PHE A 60 10.68 10.66 -8.02
C PHE A 60 9.31 10.63 -7.37
N ILE A 61 9.22 11.08 -6.12
CA ILE A 61 8.00 11.10 -5.33
C ILE A 61 7.65 12.54 -4.93
N LEU A 62 6.46 12.97 -5.28
CA LEU A 62 5.90 14.22 -4.81
C LEU A 62 5.00 13.95 -3.59
N SER A 63 5.57 13.99 -2.38
CA SER A 63 4.85 13.70 -1.13
C SER A 63 3.81 14.77 -0.80
N ASN A 64 4.08 16.03 -1.15
CA ASN A 64 3.10 17.11 -1.14
C ASN A 64 2.24 17.08 -2.41
N GLY A 65 1.51 15.97 -2.59
CA GLY A 65 0.77 15.64 -3.81
C GLY A 65 -0.31 16.62 -4.23
N HIS A 66 -0.73 17.54 -3.35
CA HIS A 66 -1.62 18.64 -3.71
C HIS A 66 -0.98 19.57 -4.77
N GLY A 67 0.36 19.70 -4.78
CA GLY A 67 1.10 20.40 -5.83
C GLY A 67 1.24 19.60 -7.13
N SER A 68 0.25 18.82 -7.50
CA SER A 68 0.30 17.84 -8.61
C SER A 68 0.71 18.42 -9.97
N MET A 69 0.37 19.69 -10.24
CA MET A 69 0.80 20.33 -11.49
C MET A 69 2.32 20.44 -11.64
N LEU A 70 3.09 20.37 -10.53
CA LEU A 70 4.54 20.28 -10.61
C LEU A 70 4.98 19.02 -11.39
N ILE A 71 4.55 17.85 -10.93
CA ILE A 71 4.93 16.59 -11.58
C ILE A 71 4.34 16.45 -12.98
N TYR A 72 3.10 16.92 -13.21
CA TYR A 72 2.50 16.88 -14.56
C TYR A 72 3.24 17.78 -15.54
N SER A 73 3.64 18.98 -15.12
CA SER A 73 4.47 19.87 -15.95
C SER A 73 5.83 19.24 -16.28
N LEU A 74 6.48 18.63 -15.29
CA LEU A 74 7.76 17.93 -15.47
C LEU A 74 7.64 16.77 -16.45
N LEU A 75 6.63 15.92 -16.30
CA LEU A 75 6.40 14.78 -17.20
C LEU A 75 6.11 15.23 -18.63
N HIS A 76 5.24 16.24 -18.80
CA HIS A 76 4.95 16.80 -20.11
C HIS A 76 6.21 17.39 -20.78
N LEU A 77 6.91 18.27 -20.08
CA LEU A 77 8.06 18.98 -20.63
C LEU A 77 9.22 18.05 -20.98
N SER A 78 9.50 17.04 -20.15
CA SER A 78 10.58 16.08 -20.37
C SER A 78 10.27 15.02 -21.45
N GLY A 79 9.02 14.97 -21.96
CA GLY A 79 8.66 14.16 -23.13
C GLY A 79 8.01 12.82 -22.86
N TYR A 80 7.42 12.63 -21.66
CA TYR A 80 6.53 11.48 -21.39
C TYR A 80 5.25 11.55 -22.23
N ASP A 81 4.52 10.45 -22.34
CA ASP A 81 3.22 10.39 -23.02
C ASP A 81 2.13 11.10 -22.18
N LEU A 82 2.31 12.40 -22.03
CA LEU A 82 1.39 13.32 -21.37
C LEU A 82 1.24 14.59 -22.23
N PRO A 83 0.36 14.58 -23.25
CA PRO A 83 0.23 15.71 -24.16
C PRO A 83 -0.41 16.93 -23.48
N MET A 84 -0.22 18.12 -24.04
CA MET A 84 -0.75 19.40 -23.54
C MET A 84 -2.26 19.36 -23.29
N GLU A 85 -2.99 18.61 -24.10
CA GLU A 85 -4.44 18.47 -23.91
C GLU A 85 -4.81 17.86 -22.56
N GLU A 86 -4.00 16.95 -22.03
CA GLU A 86 -4.21 16.39 -20.70
C GLU A 86 -3.96 17.42 -19.58
N LEU A 87 -2.99 18.33 -19.78
CA LEU A 87 -2.75 19.42 -18.83
C LEU A 87 -3.91 20.43 -18.84
N LYS A 88 -4.49 20.73 -20.01
CA LYS A 88 -5.69 21.54 -20.15
C LYS A 88 -6.91 20.87 -19.51
N ASN A 89 -6.94 19.54 -19.48
CA ASN A 89 -7.99 18.75 -18.83
C ASN A 89 -7.66 18.40 -17.37
N PHE A 90 -6.82 19.19 -16.71
CA PHE A 90 -6.49 19.01 -15.30
C PHE A 90 -7.75 18.92 -14.44
N ARG A 91 -7.83 17.88 -13.60
CA ARG A 91 -8.97 17.57 -12.71
C ARG A 91 -10.29 17.27 -13.45
N GLN A 92 -10.26 16.96 -14.73
CA GLN A 92 -11.46 16.56 -15.47
C GLN A 92 -11.62 15.03 -15.44
N LEU A 93 -12.86 14.58 -15.62
CA LEU A 93 -13.20 13.15 -15.61
C LEU A 93 -12.40 12.40 -16.68
N HIS A 94 -11.74 11.31 -16.29
CA HIS A 94 -10.90 10.45 -17.15
C HIS A 94 -9.62 11.10 -17.71
N SER A 95 -9.25 12.28 -17.26
CA SER A 95 -7.97 12.91 -17.61
C SER A 95 -6.79 12.14 -17.00
N LYS A 96 -5.64 12.13 -17.69
CA LYS A 96 -4.37 11.64 -17.15
C LYS A 96 -3.78 12.56 -16.08
N THR A 97 -4.42 13.68 -15.74
CA THR A 97 -3.98 14.65 -14.75
C THR A 97 -5.01 14.81 -13.62
N PRO A 98 -5.23 13.78 -12.80
CA PRO A 98 -6.14 13.87 -11.65
C PRO A 98 -5.67 14.92 -10.64
N GLY A 99 -6.53 15.26 -9.68
CA GLY A 99 -6.28 16.33 -8.71
C GLY A 99 -5.04 16.13 -7.83
N HIS A 100 -4.64 14.90 -7.61
CA HIS A 100 -3.40 14.46 -6.96
C HIS A 100 -2.76 13.39 -7.85
N PRO A 101 -1.42 13.19 -7.80
CA PRO A 101 -0.78 12.15 -8.61
C PRO A 101 -1.34 10.77 -8.29
N GLU A 102 -1.72 10.02 -9.32
CA GLU A 102 -2.26 8.67 -9.19
C GLU A 102 -1.45 7.67 -10.01
N TYR A 103 -0.95 6.65 -9.33
CA TYR A 103 -0.24 5.53 -9.95
C TYR A 103 -1.15 4.79 -10.94
N GLY A 104 -0.62 4.51 -12.13
CA GLY A 104 -1.36 3.83 -13.19
C GLY A 104 -2.19 4.75 -14.10
N TYR A 105 -2.43 6.02 -13.71
CA TYR A 105 -3.11 7.01 -14.56
C TYR A 105 -2.14 7.81 -15.43
N THR A 106 -1.11 8.38 -14.81
CA THR A 106 -0.14 9.22 -15.50
C THR A 106 1.17 8.46 -15.70
N PRO A 107 1.66 8.28 -16.94
CA PRO A 107 2.97 7.67 -17.17
C PRO A 107 4.09 8.42 -16.43
N GLY A 108 4.91 7.71 -15.66
CA GLY A 108 6.02 8.30 -14.88
C GLY A 108 5.65 8.72 -13.44
N VAL A 109 4.38 8.60 -13.03
CA VAL A 109 3.99 8.75 -11.62
C VAL A 109 4.27 7.46 -10.88
N GLU A 110 5.20 7.50 -9.91
CA GLU A 110 5.68 6.33 -9.18
C GLU A 110 4.75 5.87 -8.04
N THR A 111 3.96 6.76 -7.50
CA THR A 111 3.02 6.46 -6.41
C THR A 111 1.86 7.45 -6.35
N THR A 112 0.72 6.98 -5.85
CA THR A 112 -0.42 7.85 -5.54
C THR A 112 -0.15 8.60 -4.25
N THR A 113 -0.20 9.94 -4.30
CA THR A 113 -0.07 10.83 -3.14
C THR A 113 -1.31 11.71 -2.99
N GLY A 114 -1.34 12.53 -1.95
CA GLY A 114 -2.49 13.35 -1.56
C GLY A 114 -2.67 13.32 -0.06
N PRO A 115 -2.79 12.15 0.62
CA PRO A 115 -2.60 12.07 2.06
C PRO A 115 -1.15 12.44 2.41
N LEU A 116 -0.99 13.56 3.13
CA LEU A 116 0.33 14.09 3.47
C LEU A 116 1.14 13.08 4.32
N GLY A 117 2.44 13.02 4.13
CA GLY A 117 3.32 12.07 4.82
C GLY A 117 3.34 10.64 4.24
N ALA A 118 2.30 10.21 3.50
CA ALA A 118 2.31 8.89 2.86
C ALA A 118 3.40 8.78 1.78
N GLY A 119 3.63 9.84 1.00
CA GLY A 119 4.64 9.85 -0.07
C GLY A 119 6.07 9.64 0.43
N ILE A 120 6.49 10.32 1.51
CA ILE A 120 7.84 10.09 2.09
C ILE A 120 7.96 8.67 2.66
N ALA A 121 6.89 8.11 3.24
CA ALA A 121 6.92 6.73 3.71
C ALA A 121 7.02 5.72 2.54
N ASN A 122 6.36 5.99 1.41
CA ASN A 122 6.53 5.20 0.19
C ASN A 122 7.95 5.33 -0.36
N ALA A 123 8.55 6.54 -0.34
CA ALA A 123 9.93 6.76 -0.74
C ALA A 123 10.92 5.95 0.11
N VAL A 124 10.68 5.87 1.42
CA VAL A 124 11.45 4.99 2.33
C VAL A 124 11.33 3.52 1.88
N GLY A 125 10.13 3.07 1.53
CA GLY A 125 9.90 1.71 1.02
C GLY A 125 10.66 1.43 -0.28
N MET A 126 10.66 2.37 -1.24
CA MET A 126 11.41 2.26 -2.49
C MET A 126 12.92 2.19 -2.24
N ALA A 127 13.44 3.02 -1.32
CA ALA A 127 14.86 3.00 -0.97
C ALA A 127 15.28 1.71 -0.23
N ILE A 128 14.39 1.11 0.56
CA ILE A 128 14.62 -0.22 1.17
C ILE A 128 14.68 -1.28 0.07
N ALA A 129 13.77 -1.24 -0.89
CA ALA A 129 13.72 -2.19 -1.99
C ALA A 129 14.98 -2.09 -2.86
N GLU A 130 15.41 -0.87 -3.22
CA GLU A 130 16.67 -0.65 -3.96
C GLU A 130 17.86 -1.24 -3.20
N LYS A 131 18.04 -0.86 -1.93
CA LYS A 131 19.17 -1.31 -1.10
C LYS A 131 19.20 -2.84 -0.95
N THR A 132 18.03 -3.46 -0.82
CA THR A 132 17.92 -4.91 -0.67
C THR A 132 18.17 -5.63 -1.99
N LEU A 133 17.63 -5.16 -3.11
CA LEU A 133 17.92 -5.71 -4.43
C LEU A 133 19.40 -5.56 -4.81
N ALA A 134 20.00 -4.39 -4.54
CA ALA A 134 21.43 -4.17 -4.75
C ALA A 134 22.27 -5.20 -3.96
N ALA A 135 21.94 -5.42 -2.68
CA ALA A 135 22.62 -6.40 -1.85
C ALA A 135 22.45 -7.87 -2.32
N GLN A 136 21.35 -8.17 -3.01
CA GLN A 136 21.06 -9.52 -3.51
C GLN A 136 21.64 -9.79 -4.90
N PHE A 137 21.68 -8.76 -5.76
CA PHE A 137 21.97 -8.94 -7.19
C PHE A 137 23.28 -8.31 -7.66
N ASN A 138 23.73 -7.18 -7.07
CA ASN A 138 24.97 -6.57 -7.51
C ASN A 138 26.17 -7.48 -7.23
N GLN A 139 27.10 -7.54 -8.16
CA GLN A 139 28.33 -8.33 -8.07
C GLN A 139 29.53 -7.43 -8.37
N GLU A 140 30.72 -7.82 -7.94
CA GLU A 140 31.94 -7.03 -8.18
C GLU A 140 32.11 -6.70 -9.67
N GLY A 141 32.14 -5.41 -9.98
CA GLY A 141 32.22 -4.89 -11.36
C GLY A 141 30.90 -4.93 -12.14
N HIS A 142 29.80 -5.29 -11.51
CA HIS A 142 28.49 -5.42 -12.16
C HIS A 142 27.36 -4.86 -11.27
N ASP A 143 27.24 -3.54 -11.18
CA ASP A 143 26.16 -2.87 -10.46
C ASP A 143 24.96 -2.69 -11.40
N ILE A 144 23.96 -3.57 -11.26
CA ILE A 144 22.74 -3.55 -12.08
C ILE A 144 21.56 -2.87 -11.37
N VAL A 145 21.68 -2.63 -10.05
CA VAL A 145 20.72 -1.89 -9.23
C VAL A 145 21.48 -0.74 -8.59
N ASP A 146 21.33 0.48 -9.14
CA ASP A 146 22.08 1.64 -8.71
C ASP A 146 21.32 2.93 -9.03
N HIS A 147 20.22 3.16 -8.30
CA HIS A 147 19.36 4.33 -8.50
C HIS A 147 18.97 4.99 -7.19
N PHE A 148 18.71 6.29 -7.27
CA PHE A 148 18.26 7.10 -6.14
C PHE A 148 16.74 7.14 -6.05
N THR A 149 16.26 7.43 -4.84
CA THR A 149 14.88 7.83 -4.58
C THR A 149 14.86 9.28 -4.13
N TYR A 150 14.26 10.15 -4.92
CA TYR A 150 14.09 11.56 -4.63
C TYR A 150 12.66 11.83 -4.16
N CYS A 151 12.51 12.60 -3.08
CA CYS A 151 11.20 12.91 -2.51
C CYS A 151 11.06 14.41 -2.23
N PHE A 152 10.06 15.05 -2.82
CA PHE A 152 9.68 16.42 -2.46
C PHE A 152 8.58 16.39 -1.39
N LEU A 153 8.73 17.22 -0.37
CA LEU A 153 7.78 17.30 0.75
C LEU A 153 7.71 18.72 1.32
N GLY A 154 6.58 19.07 1.89
CA GLY A 154 6.36 20.37 2.53
C GLY A 154 6.15 20.24 4.04
N ASP A 155 5.90 21.38 4.70
CA ASP A 155 5.67 21.48 6.15
C ASP A 155 4.58 20.50 6.64
N GLY A 156 3.45 20.43 5.93
CA GLY A 156 2.35 19.53 6.26
C GLY A 156 2.76 18.05 6.23
N CYS A 157 3.63 17.65 5.30
CA CYS A 157 4.15 16.28 5.29
C CYS A 157 4.98 15.97 6.53
N LEU A 158 5.73 16.96 7.04
CA LEU A 158 6.58 16.82 8.22
C LEU A 158 5.82 16.91 9.55
N MET A 159 4.63 17.48 9.55
CA MET A 159 3.71 17.51 10.70
C MET A 159 3.05 16.15 10.93
N GLU A 160 2.81 15.38 9.86
CA GLU A 160 2.15 14.09 9.95
C GLU A 160 2.96 13.07 10.75
N GLY A 161 2.29 12.34 11.66
CA GLY A 161 2.92 11.33 12.52
C GLY A 161 3.64 10.23 11.76
N ILE A 162 3.13 9.82 10.60
CA ILE A 162 3.75 8.80 9.74
C ILE A 162 5.14 9.19 9.26
N SER A 163 5.42 10.49 9.08
CA SER A 163 6.75 10.97 8.70
C SER A 163 7.79 10.70 9.78
N HIS A 164 7.41 10.84 11.05
CA HIS A 164 8.28 10.47 12.18
C HIS A 164 8.58 8.97 12.20
N GLU A 165 7.57 8.13 11.97
CA GLU A 165 7.74 6.68 11.91
C GLU A 165 8.69 6.26 10.77
N ALA A 166 8.42 6.72 9.55
CA ALA A 166 9.17 6.33 8.36
C ALA A 166 10.58 6.90 8.35
N CYS A 167 10.75 8.20 8.63
CA CYS A 167 12.07 8.87 8.58
C CYS A 167 13.01 8.37 9.69
N SER A 168 12.48 8.06 10.88
CA SER A 168 13.28 7.44 11.95
C SER A 168 13.80 6.06 11.51
N LEU A 169 12.96 5.24 10.88
CA LEU A 169 13.39 3.92 10.38
C LEU A 169 14.39 4.05 9.23
N ALA A 170 14.21 5.02 8.33
CA ALA A 170 15.14 5.28 7.22
C ALA A 170 16.55 5.59 7.70
N GLY A 171 16.68 6.42 8.75
CA GLY A 171 17.97 6.70 9.38
C GLY A 171 18.58 5.46 10.02
N THR A 172 17.76 4.67 10.74
CA THR A 172 18.18 3.39 11.35
C THR A 172 18.74 2.40 10.32
N LEU A 173 18.13 2.34 9.13
CA LEU A 173 18.55 1.45 8.06
C LEU A 173 19.66 2.02 7.17
N GLY A 174 20.07 3.27 7.38
CA GLY A 174 21.13 3.90 6.62
C GLY A 174 20.84 3.93 5.12
N LEU A 175 19.68 4.47 4.71
CA LEU A 175 19.23 4.48 3.31
C LEU A 175 19.93 5.58 2.50
N GLY A 176 21.20 5.39 2.16
CA GLY A 176 22.05 6.41 1.54
C GLY A 176 21.60 6.92 0.17
N LYS A 177 20.73 6.19 -0.53
CA LYS A 177 20.15 6.63 -1.81
C LYS A 177 18.78 7.29 -1.70
N LEU A 178 18.30 7.57 -0.48
CA LEU A 178 17.11 8.38 -0.24
C LEU A 178 17.51 9.84 -0.04
N ILE A 179 17.06 10.72 -0.94
CA ILE A 179 17.29 12.17 -0.88
C ILE A 179 15.94 12.88 -0.86
N ALA A 180 15.63 13.52 0.25
CA ALA A 180 14.41 14.29 0.44
C ALA A 180 14.69 15.80 0.37
N PHE A 181 13.79 16.55 -0.27
CA PHE A 181 13.80 18.00 -0.30
C PHE A 181 12.63 18.51 0.52
N TRP A 182 12.91 19.26 1.55
CA TRP A 182 11.91 19.98 2.30
C TRP A 182 11.71 21.36 1.70
N ASP A 183 10.51 21.61 1.17
CA ASP A 183 10.01 22.90 0.75
C ASP A 183 9.72 23.74 2.00
N ASP A 184 10.77 24.39 2.50
CA ASP A 184 10.77 25.20 3.73
C ASP A 184 10.32 26.61 3.40
N ASN A 185 9.01 26.76 3.11
CA ASN A 185 8.39 28.04 2.77
C ASN A 185 7.60 28.67 3.93
N GLY A 186 7.38 27.94 5.03
CA GLY A 186 6.71 28.43 6.24
C GLY A 186 5.19 28.71 6.08
N ILE A 187 4.55 28.15 5.04
CA ILE A 187 3.13 28.41 4.74
C ILE A 187 2.37 27.08 4.62
N SER A 188 1.27 27.00 5.33
CA SER A 188 0.25 25.97 5.14
C SER A 188 -1.07 26.61 4.66
N ILE A 189 -2.12 25.80 4.49
CA ILE A 189 -3.43 26.29 4.06
C ILE A 189 -4.05 27.30 5.06
N ASP A 190 -3.72 27.16 6.34
CA ASP A 190 -4.21 28.07 7.40
C ASP A 190 -3.35 29.35 7.57
N GLY A 191 -2.23 29.44 6.84
CA GLY A 191 -1.33 30.61 6.88
C GLY A 191 0.09 30.28 7.33
N HIS A 192 0.75 31.24 7.97
CA HIS A 192 2.09 31.10 8.50
C HIS A 192 2.16 30.08 9.63
N VAL A 193 3.08 29.11 9.53
CA VAL A 193 3.13 27.93 10.41
C VAL A 193 3.65 28.19 11.82
N GLU A 194 4.22 29.37 12.12
CA GLU A 194 4.84 29.68 13.41
C GLU A 194 3.91 29.49 14.62
N GLY A 195 2.58 29.48 14.40
CA GLY A 195 1.59 29.28 15.47
C GLY A 195 1.38 27.82 15.87
N TRP A 196 1.80 26.85 15.03
CA TRP A 196 1.53 25.42 15.24
C TRP A 196 2.61 24.46 14.75
N PHE A 197 3.68 24.94 14.11
CA PHE A 197 4.82 24.17 13.70
C PHE A 197 6.12 24.93 13.94
N THR A 198 6.74 24.66 15.08
CA THR A 198 7.97 25.32 15.56
C THR A 198 9.11 24.35 15.78
N ASP A 199 9.00 23.15 15.23
CA ASP A 199 10.03 22.13 15.34
C ASP A 199 11.34 22.60 14.70
N ASN A 200 12.45 22.28 15.32
CA ASN A 200 13.74 22.39 14.65
C ASN A 200 13.93 21.16 13.75
N THR A 201 13.34 21.20 12.54
CA THR A 201 13.34 20.11 11.58
C THR A 201 14.77 19.63 11.23
N PRO A 202 15.76 20.50 10.96
CA PRO A 202 17.12 20.07 10.76
C PRO A 202 17.69 19.22 11.90
N GLU A 203 17.52 19.64 13.15
CA GLU A 203 18.01 18.89 14.30
C GLU A 203 17.22 17.62 14.56
N ARG A 204 15.92 17.62 14.31
CA ARG A 204 15.07 16.43 14.37
C ARG A 204 15.56 15.35 13.40
N PHE A 205 15.87 15.69 12.14
CA PHE A 205 16.38 14.75 11.17
C PHE A 205 17.79 14.26 11.48
N LYS A 206 18.66 15.13 12.01
CA LYS A 206 19.96 14.70 12.55
C LYS A 206 19.80 13.67 13.67
N ALA A 207 18.82 13.88 14.58
CA ALA A 207 18.51 12.92 15.64
C ALA A 207 17.97 11.58 15.10
N TYR A 208 17.31 11.56 13.93
CA TYR A 208 16.95 10.32 13.24
C TYR A 208 18.15 9.63 12.55
N GLY A 209 19.32 10.23 12.52
CA GLY A 209 20.50 9.69 11.85
C GLY A 209 20.63 10.08 10.37
N TRP A 210 19.90 11.08 9.92
CA TRP A 210 20.00 11.62 8.58
C TRP A 210 21.19 12.58 8.42
N HIS A 211 21.75 12.65 7.23
CA HIS A 211 22.55 13.78 6.77
C HIS A 211 21.60 14.94 6.46
N VAL A 212 21.96 16.15 6.87
CA VAL A 212 21.10 17.33 6.68
C VAL A 212 21.90 18.47 6.07
N ILE A 213 21.41 18.99 4.95
CA ILE A 213 21.94 20.17 4.27
C ILE A 213 20.93 21.30 4.51
N ALA A 214 21.24 22.19 5.44
CA ALA A 214 20.36 23.28 5.85
C ALA A 214 20.55 24.54 5.00
N ASP A 215 19.54 25.42 5.03
CA ASP A 215 19.56 26.78 4.50
C ASP A 215 19.97 26.89 3.00
N VAL A 216 19.54 25.90 2.20
CA VAL A 216 19.73 25.96 0.75
C VAL A 216 18.74 26.95 0.15
N ASP A 217 19.23 27.94 -0.60
CA ASP A 217 18.38 28.82 -1.38
C ASP A 217 17.74 28.05 -2.54
N GLY A 218 16.43 27.76 -2.42
CA GLY A 218 15.66 26.97 -3.37
C GLY A 218 15.37 27.68 -4.70
N HIS A 219 15.84 28.92 -4.86
CA HIS A 219 15.75 29.68 -6.11
C HIS A 219 17.13 29.94 -6.77
N ASP A 220 18.21 29.41 -6.19
CA ASP A 220 19.58 29.48 -6.72
C ASP A 220 20.01 28.12 -7.31
N PRO A 221 20.04 27.94 -8.65
CA PRO A 221 20.36 26.66 -9.28
C PRO A 221 21.75 26.12 -8.93
N GLU A 222 22.73 27.00 -8.67
CA GLU A 222 24.10 26.59 -8.32
C GLU A 222 24.12 25.97 -6.90
N LYS A 223 23.41 26.58 -5.94
CA LYS A 223 23.31 26.06 -4.58
C LYS A 223 22.50 24.76 -4.54
N ILE A 224 21.42 24.66 -5.31
CA ILE A 224 20.62 23.43 -5.46
C ILE A 224 21.50 22.31 -6.01
N SER A 225 22.23 22.56 -7.13
CA SER A 225 23.11 21.58 -7.74
C SER A 225 24.22 21.13 -6.77
N ALA A 226 24.82 22.06 -6.03
CA ALA A 226 25.84 21.75 -5.03
C ALA A 226 25.28 20.87 -3.90
N ALA A 227 24.07 21.16 -3.42
CA ALA A 227 23.39 20.37 -2.38
C ALA A 227 23.08 18.95 -2.87
N ILE A 228 22.60 18.77 -4.10
CA ILE A 228 22.34 17.45 -4.68
C ILE A 228 23.64 16.63 -4.78
N LYS A 229 24.72 17.21 -5.31
CA LYS A 229 26.03 16.55 -5.39
C LYS A 229 26.56 16.12 -4.02
N GLN A 230 26.39 16.99 -3.01
CA GLN A 230 26.77 16.67 -1.64
C GLN A 230 25.91 15.53 -1.10
N ALA A 231 24.58 15.54 -1.32
CA ALA A 231 23.67 14.49 -0.92
C ALA A 231 24.03 13.14 -1.55
N GLN A 232 24.30 13.10 -2.85
CA GLN A 232 24.69 11.88 -3.56
C GLN A 232 26.04 11.31 -3.11
N SER A 233 26.91 12.12 -2.51
CA SER A 233 28.20 11.66 -1.98
C SER A 233 28.10 10.94 -0.63
N VAL A 234 26.96 11.03 0.03
CA VAL A 234 26.68 10.40 1.34
C VAL A 234 25.99 9.06 1.09
N THR A 235 26.69 7.96 1.33
CA THR A 235 26.22 6.61 0.96
C THR A 235 25.67 5.80 2.13
N ASP A 236 25.88 6.24 3.37
CA ASP A 236 25.54 5.51 4.60
C ASP A 236 24.34 6.09 5.37
N LYS A 237 23.77 7.20 4.89
CA LYS A 237 22.65 7.91 5.53
C LYS A 237 21.71 8.50 4.50
N PRO A 238 20.40 8.52 4.74
CA PRO A 238 19.48 9.33 3.93
C PRO A 238 19.80 10.82 4.13
N THR A 239 19.52 11.63 3.11
CA THR A 239 19.79 13.08 3.15
C THR A 239 18.49 13.89 3.09
N LEU A 240 18.37 14.88 3.99
CA LEU A 240 17.38 15.95 3.90
C LEU A 240 18.06 17.25 3.42
N ILE A 241 17.59 17.80 2.31
CA ILE A 241 17.92 19.12 1.81
C ILE A 241 16.83 20.09 2.26
N CYS A 242 17.14 21.03 3.14
CA CYS A 242 16.20 22.05 3.59
C CYS A 242 16.29 23.24 2.64
N ALA A 243 15.36 23.32 1.69
CA ALA A 243 15.35 24.32 0.65
C ALA A 243 14.39 25.48 1.00
N LYS A 244 14.95 26.65 1.25
CA LYS A 244 14.17 27.89 1.45
C LYS A 244 13.55 28.31 0.14
N THR A 245 12.23 28.34 0.08
CA THR A 245 11.47 28.75 -1.08
C THR A 245 10.43 29.82 -0.72
N ILE A 246 9.80 30.36 -1.75
CA ILE A 246 8.67 31.25 -1.62
C ILE A 246 7.47 30.58 -2.31
N ILE A 247 6.45 30.21 -1.55
CA ILE A 247 5.23 29.66 -2.12
C ILE A 247 4.63 30.67 -3.12
N GLY A 248 4.19 30.20 -4.29
CA GLY A 248 3.65 31.09 -5.33
C GLY A 248 4.70 32.04 -5.93
N PHE A 249 5.98 31.66 -5.93
CA PHE A 249 7.05 32.50 -6.48
C PHE A 249 6.73 32.98 -7.90
N GLY A 250 6.77 34.30 -8.07
CA GLY A 250 6.42 34.95 -9.33
C GLY A 250 5.03 35.60 -9.35
N ALA A 251 4.18 35.38 -8.35
CA ALA A 251 2.88 36.06 -8.21
C ALA A 251 3.05 37.30 -7.31
N PRO A 252 3.09 38.55 -7.85
CA PRO A 252 3.57 39.70 -7.13
C PRO A 252 2.73 40.09 -5.88
N ASN A 253 1.44 39.76 -5.87
CA ASN A 253 0.53 40.14 -4.80
C ASN A 253 0.16 38.96 -3.89
N LYS A 254 0.41 37.69 -4.28
CA LYS A 254 -0.02 36.52 -3.56
C LYS A 254 1.14 35.59 -3.11
N SER A 255 2.35 35.77 -3.64
CA SER A 255 3.50 34.97 -3.21
C SER A 255 3.81 35.15 -1.71
N GLY A 256 4.29 34.09 -1.06
CA GLY A 256 4.58 34.07 0.37
C GLY A 256 3.32 34.10 1.26
N SER A 257 2.13 33.86 0.71
CA SER A 257 0.90 33.84 1.48
C SER A 257 0.06 32.58 1.21
N HIS A 258 -0.89 32.27 2.08
CA HIS A 258 -1.81 31.16 1.90
C HIS A 258 -2.80 31.35 0.73
N ASP A 259 -2.96 32.58 0.21
CA ASP A 259 -3.88 32.89 -0.88
C ASP A 259 -3.53 32.17 -2.19
N CYS A 260 -2.27 31.76 -2.38
CA CYS A 260 -1.84 30.97 -3.52
C CYS A 260 -1.68 29.48 -3.20
N HIS A 261 -1.93 29.04 -1.95
CA HIS A 261 -1.73 27.65 -1.55
C HIS A 261 -2.70 26.71 -2.27
N GLY A 262 -4.01 26.91 -2.11
CA GLY A 262 -5.05 25.97 -2.53
C GLY A 262 -6.18 26.57 -3.37
N ALA A 263 -5.93 27.70 -4.05
CA ALA A 263 -6.91 28.38 -4.89
C ALA A 263 -6.27 28.91 -6.19
N PRO A 264 -7.05 29.06 -7.28
CA PRO A 264 -6.60 29.75 -8.48
C PRO A 264 -6.10 31.17 -8.16
N LEU A 265 -5.08 31.62 -8.88
CA LEU A 265 -4.53 32.96 -8.66
C LEU A 265 -5.50 34.07 -9.10
N GLY A 266 -6.33 33.81 -10.10
CA GLY A 266 -7.16 34.77 -10.78
C GLY A 266 -6.45 35.46 -11.95
N GLU A 267 -7.21 35.84 -12.96
CA GLU A 267 -6.68 36.33 -14.24
C GLU A 267 -5.77 37.58 -14.09
N GLU A 268 -6.13 38.49 -13.21
CA GLU A 268 -5.32 39.71 -12.95
C GLU A 268 -3.97 39.35 -12.33
N GLU A 269 -3.93 38.43 -11.38
CA GLU A 269 -2.71 37.98 -10.73
C GLU A 269 -1.83 37.16 -11.70
N ILE A 270 -2.45 36.33 -12.55
CA ILE A 270 -1.73 35.57 -13.59
C ILE A 270 -1.06 36.52 -14.60
N ALA A 271 -1.78 37.57 -15.03
CA ALA A 271 -1.19 38.57 -15.91
C ALA A 271 0.00 39.29 -15.26
N ALA A 272 -0.14 39.67 -13.99
CA ALA A 272 0.97 40.26 -13.23
C ALA A 272 2.13 39.28 -13.01
N ALA A 273 1.85 38.00 -12.77
CA ALA A 273 2.86 36.97 -12.64
C ALA A 273 3.63 36.74 -13.96
N ARG A 274 2.94 36.72 -15.10
CA ARG A 274 3.59 36.63 -16.42
C ARG A 274 4.55 37.81 -16.66
N ASP A 275 4.15 39.02 -16.34
CA ASP A 275 5.01 40.20 -16.45
C ASP A 275 6.23 40.11 -15.53
N PHE A 276 6.04 39.71 -14.26
CA PHE A 276 7.12 39.53 -13.29
C PHE A 276 8.13 38.47 -13.72
N LEU A 277 7.64 37.36 -14.24
CA LEU A 277 8.44 36.23 -14.71
C LEU A 277 9.08 36.49 -16.09
N ASN A 278 8.73 37.58 -16.76
CA ASN A 278 9.07 37.84 -18.15
C ASN A 278 8.68 36.67 -19.08
N TRP A 279 7.45 36.17 -18.88
CA TRP A 279 6.85 35.10 -19.65
C TRP A 279 5.65 35.61 -20.43
N HIS A 280 5.85 35.94 -21.69
CA HIS A 280 4.82 36.64 -22.49
C HIS A 280 4.05 35.72 -23.45
N GLU A 281 4.23 34.42 -23.31
CA GLU A 281 3.52 33.43 -24.12
C GLU A 281 2.03 33.35 -23.70
N PRO A 282 1.13 33.03 -24.62
CA PRO A 282 -0.28 32.72 -24.28
C PRO A 282 -0.38 31.52 -23.32
N GLU A 283 -1.58 31.34 -22.78
CA GLU A 283 -1.89 30.16 -21.94
C GLU A 283 -1.58 28.85 -22.67
N PHE A 284 -0.94 27.91 -21.95
CA PHE A 284 -0.54 26.60 -22.46
C PHE A 284 0.35 26.63 -23.72
N VAL A 285 0.99 27.73 -23.99
CA VAL A 285 1.99 27.83 -25.07
C VAL A 285 3.39 27.79 -24.49
N ILE A 286 4.17 26.83 -24.92
CA ILE A 286 5.59 26.67 -24.54
C ILE A 286 6.44 26.86 -25.78
N PRO A 287 7.43 27.75 -25.76
CA PRO A 287 8.36 27.95 -26.89
C PRO A 287 9.16 26.71 -27.24
N ASP A 288 9.48 26.53 -28.51
CA ASP A 288 10.24 25.38 -29.00
C ASP A 288 11.63 25.24 -28.35
N ASP A 289 12.29 26.35 -28.06
CA ASP A 289 13.59 26.33 -27.39
C ASP A 289 13.51 25.93 -25.91
N VAL A 290 12.37 26.18 -25.26
CA VAL A 290 12.05 25.67 -23.91
C VAL A 290 11.81 24.17 -23.95
N TYR A 291 11.01 23.67 -24.91
CA TYR A 291 10.85 22.23 -25.11
C TYR A 291 12.19 21.54 -25.39
N GLN A 292 13.05 22.11 -26.23
CA GLN A 292 14.39 21.57 -26.47
C GLN A 292 15.25 21.52 -25.21
N GLY A 293 15.10 22.49 -24.32
CA GLY A 293 15.81 22.50 -23.05
C GLY A 293 15.33 21.48 -22.03
N TRP A 294 14.11 21.00 -22.18
CA TRP A 294 13.48 19.98 -21.33
C TRP A 294 13.50 18.56 -21.90
N ASP A 295 13.65 18.41 -23.23
CA ASP A 295 13.55 17.12 -23.90
C ASP A 295 14.61 16.13 -23.39
N HIS A 296 14.16 15.13 -22.66
CA HIS A 296 15.02 14.12 -22.05
C HIS A 296 14.99 12.77 -22.77
N LYS A 297 14.31 12.68 -23.94
CA LYS A 297 14.12 11.41 -24.64
C LYS A 297 15.43 10.75 -25.06
N ASP A 298 16.34 11.50 -25.67
CA ASP A 298 17.62 10.96 -26.13
C ASP A 298 18.55 10.60 -24.96
N ALA A 299 18.63 11.45 -23.93
CA ALA A 299 19.41 11.20 -22.72
C ALA A 299 18.87 9.99 -21.95
N GLY A 300 17.55 9.89 -21.83
CA GLY A 300 16.90 8.77 -21.17
C GLY A 300 17.10 7.45 -21.92
N ALA A 301 16.96 7.45 -23.25
CA ALA A 301 17.25 6.29 -24.09
C ALA A 301 18.71 5.83 -23.96
N GLN A 302 19.66 6.78 -23.89
CA GLN A 302 21.07 6.47 -23.70
C GLN A 302 21.32 5.85 -22.31
N ALA A 303 20.73 6.41 -21.25
CA ALA A 303 20.86 5.87 -19.88
C ALA A 303 20.34 4.44 -19.78
N GLU A 304 19.21 4.14 -20.40
CA GLU A 304 18.68 2.78 -20.48
C GLU A 304 19.56 1.85 -21.32
N GLN A 305 20.09 2.33 -22.44
CA GLN A 305 21.02 1.55 -23.27
C GLN A 305 22.30 1.21 -22.51
N ASP A 306 22.85 2.14 -21.75
CA ASP A 306 24.04 1.93 -20.92
C ASP A 306 23.76 0.89 -19.83
N TRP A 307 22.59 0.96 -19.21
CA TRP A 307 22.15 -0.07 -18.26
C TRP A 307 22.01 -1.44 -18.95
N GLN A 308 21.38 -1.48 -20.13
CA GLN A 308 21.22 -2.73 -20.86
C GLN A 308 22.55 -3.39 -21.21
N GLN A 309 23.56 -2.61 -21.58
CA GLN A 309 24.92 -3.11 -21.82
C GLN A 309 25.54 -3.70 -20.55
N ARG A 310 25.39 -3.04 -19.40
CA ARG A 310 25.82 -3.59 -18.10
C ARG A 310 25.08 -4.88 -17.75
N PHE A 311 23.77 -4.91 -17.98
CA PHE A 311 22.95 -6.09 -17.72
C PHE A 311 23.29 -7.26 -18.64
N ASP A 312 23.64 -7.02 -19.91
CA ASP A 312 24.09 -8.06 -20.84
C ASP A 312 25.44 -8.64 -20.44
N ALA A 313 26.36 -7.81 -19.96
CA ALA A 313 27.63 -8.28 -19.38
C ALA A 313 27.41 -9.09 -18.09
N TYR A 314 26.53 -8.61 -17.21
CA TYR A 314 26.09 -9.30 -16.00
C TYR A 314 25.48 -10.68 -16.33
N ARG A 315 24.60 -10.75 -17.34
CA ARG A 315 23.99 -12.01 -17.80
C ARG A 315 24.99 -13.05 -18.28
N GLN A 316 26.09 -12.59 -18.90
CA GLN A 316 27.17 -13.48 -19.30
C GLN A 316 27.99 -14.00 -18.11
N ALA A 317 28.26 -13.12 -17.13
CA ALA A 317 29.06 -13.45 -15.96
C ALA A 317 28.26 -14.23 -14.89
N HIS A 318 26.99 -13.90 -14.71
CA HIS A 318 26.11 -14.39 -13.63
C HIS A 318 24.73 -14.82 -14.18
N PRO A 319 24.66 -15.87 -15.04
CA PRO A 319 23.43 -16.20 -15.77
C PRO A 319 22.25 -16.58 -14.87
N GLU A 320 22.47 -17.24 -13.75
CA GLU A 320 21.40 -17.64 -12.82
C GLU A 320 20.82 -16.42 -12.09
N LEU A 321 21.67 -15.52 -11.61
CA LEU A 321 21.21 -14.27 -10.97
C LEU A 321 20.50 -13.36 -11.97
N ALA A 322 20.99 -13.28 -13.21
CA ALA A 322 20.32 -12.48 -14.25
C ALA A 322 18.95 -13.05 -14.62
N GLN A 323 18.80 -14.37 -14.67
CA GLN A 323 17.52 -15.03 -14.90
C GLN A 323 16.54 -14.72 -13.74
N GLU A 324 17.02 -14.79 -12.51
CA GLU A 324 16.22 -14.50 -11.32
C GLU A 324 15.82 -13.02 -11.23
N PHE A 325 16.74 -12.11 -11.54
CA PHE A 325 16.43 -10.68 -11.64
C PHE A 325 15.35 -10.41 -12.70
N THR A 326 15.51 -11.01 -13.90
CA THR A 326 14.53 -10.89 -14.97
C THR A 326 13.15 -11.37 -14.51
N ARG A 327 13.08 -12.55 -13.90
CA ARG A 327 11.81 -13.12 -13.40
C ARG A 327 11.13 -12.20 -12.38
N ARG A 328 11.90 -11.68 -11.40
CA ARG A 328 11.36 -10.91 -10.27
C ARG A 328 11.04 -9.47 -10.61
N VAL A 329 11.94 -8.79 -11.34
CA VAL A 329 11.88 -7.33 -11.53
C VAL A 329 11.26 -6.95 -12.87
N ILE A 330 11.58 -7.72 -13.94
CA ILE A 330 11.12 -7.41 -15.30
C ILE A 330 9.80 -8.11 -15.60
N ASP A 331 9.78 -9.44 -15.44
CA ASP A 331 8.60 -10.28 -15.79
C ASP A 331 7.56 -10.30 -14.66
N LYS A 332 7.95 -10.00 -13.42
CA LYS A 332 7.11 -10.05 -12.20
C LYS A 332 6.41 -11.40 -12.04
N ALA A 333 7.07 -12.47 -12.42
CA ALA A 333 6.50 -13.81 -12.51
C ALA A 333 6.87 -14.65 -11.28
N LEU A 334 5.91 -15.44 -10.78
CA LEU A 334 6.16 -16.46 -9.77
C LEU A 334 7.01 -17.61 -10.34
N PRO A 335 7.76 -18.36 -9.50
CA PRO A 335 8.43 -19.58 -9.92
C PRO A 335 7.41 -20.55 -10.53
N LYS A 336 7.80 -21.20 -11.64
CA LYS A 336 6.89 -22.07 -12.44
C LYS A 336 6.25 -23.21 -11.65
N ASP A 337 6.92 -23.69 -10.61
CA ASP A 337 6.49 -24.81 -9.78
C ASP A 337 5.80 -24.36 -8.48
N PHE A 338 5.68 -23.07 -8.23
CA PHE A 338 5.09 -22.52 -7.00
C PHE A 338 3.66 -23.03 -6.78
N SER A 339 2.76 -22.86 -7.75
CA SER A 339 1.35 -23.23 -7.59
C SER A 339 1.18 -24.72 -7.27
N ALA A 340 1.91 -25.60 -7.98
CA ALA A 340 1.85 -27.05 -7.75
C ALA A 340 2.39 -27.46 -6.36
N LYS A 341 3.47 -26.82 -5.89
CA LYS A 341 4.01 -27.05 -4.54
C LYS A 341 3.09 -26.51 -3.45
N ALA A 342 2.46 -25.38 -3.69
CA ALA A 342 1.47 -24.82 -2.79
C ALA A 342 0.23 -25.72 -2.67
N ASP A 343 -0.29 -26.26 -3.77
CA ASP A 343 -1.38 -27.22 -3.77
C ASP A 343 -1.05 -28.51 -3.01
N ALA A 344 0.18 -29.01 -3.17
CA ALA A 344 0.66 -30.16 -2.41
C ALA A 344 0.71 -29.89 -0.91
N PHE A 345 1.14 -28.68 -0.49
CA PHE A 345 1.13 -28.29 0.92
C PHE A 345 -0.30 -28.15 1.46
N ILE A 346 -1.22 -27.58 0.70
CA ILE A 346 -2.66 -27.47 1.07
C ILE A 346 -3.23 -28.88 1.30
N ALA A 347 -2.99 -29.83 0.40
CA ALA A 347 -3.43 -31.22 0.56
C ALA A 347 -2.80 -31.88 1.80
N GLN A 348 -1.54 -31.59 2.09
CA GLN A 348 -0.85 -32.05 3.30
C GLN A 348 -1.52 -31.50 4.56
N CYS A 349 -1.87 -30.19 4.62
CA CYS A 349 -2.58 -29.59 5.74
C CYS A 349 -3.93 -30.28 5.99
N GLN A 350 -4.67 -30.60 4.92
CA GLN A 350 -5.94 -31.32 5.02
C GLN A 350 -5.76 -32.74 5.56
N GLN A 351 -4.71 -33.45 5.16
CA GLN A 351 -4.42 -34.81 5.63
C GLN A 351 -3.96 -34.87 7.09
N GLN A 352 -3.18 -33.87 7.53
CA GLN A 352 -2.63 -33.81 8.90
C GLN A 352 -3.69 -33.52 9.96
N MET A 353 -4.79 -32.86 9.60
CA MET A 353 -5.92 -32.55 10.49
C MET A 353 -5.49 -31.91 11.82
N ALA A 354 -4.52 -30.97 11.75
CA ALA A 354 -3.92 -30.36 12.93
C ALA A 354 -4.87 -29.34 13.59
N ASN A 355 -5.13 -29.53 14.89
CA ASN A 355 -5.86 -28.57 15.71
C ASN A 355 -4.90 -27.52 16.26
N ILE A 356 -4.78 -26.39 15.58
CA ILE A 356 -3.86 -25.30 15.91
C ILE A 356 -4.53 -23.94 15.71
N ALA A 357 -3.95 -22.90 16.32
CA ALA A 357 -4.37 -21.52 16.04
C ALA A 357 -4.13 -21.19 14.57
N SER A 358 -5.03 -20.44 13.92
CA SER A 358 -4.84 -20.10 12.50
C SER A 358 -3.61 -19.20 12.29
N ARG A 359 -3.18 -18.37 13.27
CA ARG A 359 -1.88 -17.68 13.20
C ARG A 359 -0.69 -18.65 13.15
N LYS A 360 -0.77 -19.84 13.78
CA LYS A 360 0.25 -20.89 13.69
C LYS A 360 0.18 -21.57 12.32
N ALA A 361 -1.01 -21.80 11.79
CA ALA A 361 -1.20 -22.28 10.44
C ALA A 361 -0.65 -21.30 9.40
N SER A 362 -0.81 -20.00 9.63
CA SER A 362 -0.17 -18.93 8.84
C SER A 362 1.36 -19.05 8.86
N GLN A 363 1.97 -19.21 10.04
CA GLN A 363 3.42 -19.42 10.16
C GLN A 363 3.87 -20.67 9.39
N ASN A 364 3.13 -21.76 9.49
CA ASN A 364 3.45 -22.99 8.76
C ASN A 364 3.35 -22.79 7.24
N SER A 365 2.44 -21.93 6.77
CA SER A 365 2.33 -21.58 5.36
C SER A 365 3.52 -20.72 4.91
N ILE A 366 3.95 -19.73 5.72
CA ILE A 366 5.18 -18.98 5.47
C ILE A 366 6.39 -19.90 5.40
N GLU A 367 6.53 -20.83 6.37
CA GLU A 367 7.62 -21.83 6.41
C GLU A 367 7.67 -22.70 5.15
N ALA A 368 6.49 -23.03 4.59
CA ALA A 368 6.41 -23.86 3.39
C ALA A 368 6.66 -23.06 2.10
N PHE A 369 6.21 -21.81 2.03
CA PHE A 369 6.23 -21.02 0.80
C PHE A 369 7.47 -20.14 0.66
N ALA A 370 8.01 -19.59 1.75
CA ALA A 370 9.17 -18.70 1.70
C ALA A 370 10.41 -19.33 1.05
N PRO A 371 10.74 -20.62 1.27
CA PRO A 371 11.85 -21.25 0.55
C PRO A 371 11.66 -21.35 -0.97
N LEU A 372 10.42 -21.22 -1.46
CA LEU A 372 10.09 -21.25 -2.87
C LEU A 372 10.13 -19.84 -3.51
N LEU A 373 10.12 -18.79 -2.70
CA LEU A 373 9.94 -17.41 -3.09
C LEU A 373 11.05 -16.53 -2.48
N PRO A 374 12.25 -16.47 -3.09
CA PRO A 374 13.33 -15.62 -2.59
C PRO A 374 12.98 -14.13 -2.58
N GLU A 375 11.93 -13.72 -3.30
CA GLU A 375 11.33 -12.39 -3.28
C GLU A 375 10.37 -12.13 -2.12
N LEU A 376 10.02 -13.13 -1.31
CA LEU A 376 9.10 -12.95 -0.19
C LEU A 376 9.78 -12.19 0.96
N LEU A 377 9.35 -10.95 1.19
CA LEU A 377 9.89 -10.05 2.20
C LEU A 377 8.87 -9.87 3.33
N GLY A 378 9.20 -10.37 4.53
CA GLY A 378 8.32 -10.30 5.68
C GLY A 378 8.59 -9.15 6.62
N GLY A 379 7.63 -8.86 7.49
CA GLY A 379 7.80 -7.90 8.57
C GLY A 379 6.69 -7.92 9.60
N SER A 380 6.91 -7.21 10.70
CA SER A 380 5.92 -7.03 11.75
C SER A 380 6.16 -5.72 12.51
N ALA A 381 5.07 -5.08 12.95
CA ALA A 381 5.12 -3.91 13.81
C ALA A 381 5.34 -4.31 15.28
N ASP A 382 6.57 -4.74 15.59
CA ASP A 382 7.03 -5.17 16.92
C ASP A 382 6.28 -6.38 17.54
N LEU A 383 5.57 -7.14 16.71
CA LEU A 383 4.74 -8.27 17.15
C LEU A 383 5.12 -9.60 16.48
N ALA A 384 6.36 -9.75 15.98
CA ALA A 384 6.81 -10.93 15.24
C ALA A 384 6.54 -12.25 15.98
N GLY A 385 6.80 -12.29 17.28
CA GLY A 385 6.55 -13.45 18.14
C GLY A 385 5.07 -13.73 18.40
N SER A 386 4.24 -12.69 18.48
CA SER A 386 2.79 -12.80 18.70
C SER A 386 2.02 -13.11 17.42
N ASN A 387 2.41 -12.48 16.32
CA ASN A 387 1.82 -12.70 15.01
C ASN A 387 2.31 -14.00 14.35
N LEU A 388 3.43 -14.56 14.83
CA LEU A 388 4.06 -15.76 14.27
C LEU A 388 4.43 -15.58 12.79
N THR A 389 5.18 -14.52 12.50
CA THR A 389 5.57 -14.13 11.12
C THR A 389 7.00 -14.47 10.76
N LEU A 390 7.82 -14.89 11.73
CA LEU A 390 9.15 -15.43 11.47
C LEU A 390 9.07 -16.90 11.04
N TRP A 391 9.95 -17.28 10.12
CA TRP A 391 10.17 -18.64 9.67
C TRP A 391 11.66 -19.02 9.83
N SER A 392 12.02 -20.28 9.66
CA SER A 392 13.38 -20.78 9.96
C SER A 392 14.50 -20.12 9.16
N GLY A 393 14.17 -19.60 7.94
CA GLY A 393 15.13 -18.87 7.09
C GLY A 393 15.02 -17.34 7.20
N SER A 394 14.28 -16.80 8.17
CA SER A 394 14.18 -15.34 8.35
C SER A 394 15.52 -14.73 8.69
N LYS A 395 15.95 -13.74 7.90
CA LYS A 395 17.17 -12.95 8.10
C LYS A 395 16.81 -11.47 8.13
N ALA A 396 17.21 -10.78 9.20
CA ALA A 396 16.91 -9.35 9.35
C ALA A 396 17.61 -8.49 8.29
N ILE A 397 16.89 -7.52 7.74
CA ILE A 397 17.46 -6.41 6.97
C ILE A 397 18.02 -5.38 7.96
N LYS A 398 19.28 -4.99 7.78
CA LYS A 398 20.01 -4.06 8.64
C LYS A 398 20.78 -3.04 7.83
N ALA A 399 21.25 -1.97 8.48
CA ALA A 399 22.06 -0.94 7.82
C ALA A 399 23.33 -1.49 7.18
N ASP A 400 24.01 -2.41 7.86
CA ASP A 400 25.27 -3.06 7.45
C ASP A 400 25.07 -4.35 6.63
N ASP A 401 23.86 -4.91 6.61
CA ASP A 401 23.51 -6.11 5.82
C ASP A 401 22.05 -6.05 5.36
N ALA A 402 21.85 -5.59 4.14
CA ALA A 402 20.54 -5.46 3.53
C ALA A 402 20.12 -6.72 2.72
N SER A 403 20.92 -7.79 2.70
CA SER A 403 20.62 -9.02 1.96
C SER A 403 19.55 -9.91 2.63
N GLY A 404 18.93 -9.44 3.70
CA GLY A 404 17.89 -10.14 4.45
C GLY A 404 16.55 -10.22 3.73
N ASN A 405 15.59 -10.88 4.38
CA ASN A 405 14.23 -11.09 3.90
C ASN A 405 13.16 -10.76 4.96
N TYR A 406 13.55 -10.11 6.05
CA TYR A 406 12.65 -9.75 7.12
C TYR A 406 12.97 -8.36 7.70
N LEU A 407 11.94 -7.49 7.76
CA LEU A 407 12.05 -6.14 8.27
C LEU A 407 11.36 -5.99 9.63
N PHE A 408 12.12 -5.64 10.65
CA PHE A 408 11.60 -5.28 11.96
C PHE A 408 11.18 -3.80 11.95
N TYR A 409 9.90 -3.55 11.76
CA TYR A 409 9.37 -2.19 11.66
C TYR A 409 9.35 -1.43 13.01
N GLY A 410 9.37 -2.15 14.14
CA GLY A 410 9.06 -1.57 15.45
C GLY A 410 7.58 -1.21 15.56
N VAL A 411 7.19 -0.48 16.60
CA VAL A 411 5.78 -0.07 16.81
C VAL A 411 5.45 1.09 15.85
N ARG A 412 5.14 0.74 14.59
CA ARG A 412 4.91 1.67 13.48
C ARG A 412 3.93 1.07 12.47
N GLU A 413 2.69 0.86 12.86
CA GLU A 413 1.69 0.18 12.00
C GLU A 413 1.41 0.97 10.71
N PHE A 414 1.28 2.30 10.82
CA PHE A 414 1.05 3.17 9.67
C PHE A 414 2.29 3.26 8.79
N GLY A 415 3.45 3.53 9.39
CA GLY A 415 4.72 3.54 8.69
C GLY A 415 5.01 2.22 7.99
N MET A 416 4.81 1.07 8.66
CA MET A 416 4.94 -0.26 8.07
C MET A 416 4.10 -0.40 6.80
N SER A 417 2.80 -0.14 6.91
CA SER A 417 1.87 -0.35 5.80
C SER A 417 2.16 0.58 4.61
N ALA A 418 2.57 1.83 4.86
CA ALA A 418 2.94 2.75 3.80
C ALA A 418 4.33 2.44 3.19
N ILE A 419 5.29 1.99 4.00
CA ILE A 419 6.60 1.50 3.51
C ILE A 419 6.39 0.27 2.62
N MET A 420 5.49 -0.65 3.00
CA MET A 420 5.09 -1.79 2.17
C MET A 420 4.55 -1.34 0.80
N ASN A 421 3.74 -0.27 0.76
CA ASN A 421 3.28 0.30 -0.51
C ASN A 421 4.46 0.71 -1.40
N GLY A 422 5.46 1.36 -0.83
CA GLY A 422 6.68 1.75 -1.55
C GLY A 422 7.50 0.56 -2.05
N ILE A 423 7.63 -0.50 -1.24
CA ILE A 423 8.33 -1.73 -1.64
C ILE A 423 7.62 -2.40 -2.82
N SER A 424 6.28 -2.50 -2.77
CA SER A 424 5.50 -3.07 -3.88
C SER A 424 5.59 -2.25 -5.16
N LEU A 425 5.54 -0.92 -5.06
CA LEU A 425 5.64 -0.01 -6.20
C LEU A 425 7.01 -0.01 -6.85
N HIS A 426 8.06 -0.33 -6.10
CA HIS A 426 9.42 -0.44 -6.62
C HIS A 426 9.61 -1.68 -7.49
N ASP A 427 8.85 -2.74 -7.26
CA ASP A 427 8.98 -4.07 -7.84
C ASP A 427 10.13 -4.91 -7.25
N GLY A 428 10.09 -6.21 -7.57
CA GLY A 428 11.11 -7.18 -7.17
C GLY A 428 10.84 -7.93 -5.86
N PHE A 429 9.78 -7.56 -5.12
CA PHE A 429 9.39 -8.21 -3.88
C PHE A 429 7.88 -8.49 -3.81
N ILE A 430 7.54 -9.59 -3.13
CA ILE A 430 6.21 -9.85 -2.58
C ILE A 430 6.33 -9.61 -1.08
N ASN A 431 5.70 -8.56 -0.56
CA ASN A 431 5.88 -8.22 0.84
C ASN A 431 4.66 -8.56 1.69
N TYR A 432 4.92 -8.94 2.95
CA TYR A 432 3.90 -9.07 3.97
C TYR A 432 4.30 -8.32 5.25
N GLY A 433 3.32 -7.70 5.89
CA GLY A 433 3.51 -7.01 7.15
C GLY A 433 2.40 -7.33 8.14
N ALA A 434 2.76 -7.47 9.41
CA ALA A 434 1.84 -7.98 10.42
C ALA A 434 1.68 -7.07 11.62
N THR A 435 0.47 -7.07 12.15
CA THR A 435 0.10 -6.51 13.44
C THR A 435 -1.16 -7.21 13.97
N PHE A 436 -1.68 -6.83 15.14
CA PHE A 436 -3.01 -7.26 15.57
C PHE A 436 -4.09 -6.61 14.71
N LEU A 437 -5.22 -7.30 14.52
CA LEU A 437 -6.30 -6.79 13.67
C LEU A 437 -6.82 -5.43 14.18
N MET A 438 -6.90 -5.22 15.48
CA MET A 438 -7.31 -3.95 16.06
C MET A 438 -6.40 -2.78 15.62
N PHE A 439 -5.11 -3.02 15.48
CA PHE A 439 -4.13 -1.97 15.13
C PHE A 439 -4.08 -1.64 13.63
N MET A 440 -4.86 -2.34 12.81
CA MET A 440 -5.16 -1.89 11.45
C MET A 440 -5.73 -0.47 11.43
N GLU A 441 -6.40 -0.04 12.50
CA GLU A 441 -6.95 1.32 12.62
C GLU A 441 -5.86 2.41 12.50
N TYR A 442 -4.66 2.19 13.06
CA TYR A 442 -3.53 3.09 12.85
C TYR A 442 -3.08 3.15 11.38
N ALA A 443 -3.16 2.01 10.69
CA ALA A 443 -2.68 1.86 9.31
C ALA A 443 -3.76 2.09 8.24
N ARG A 444 -4.99 2.40 8.63
CA ARG A 444 -6.18 2.40 7.77
C ARG A 444 -6.00 3.15 6.46
N ASN A 445 -5.34 4.31 6.50
CA ASN A 445 -5.08 5.10 5.30
C ASN A 445 -4.13 4.37 4.33
N ALA A 446 -3.01 3.82 4.82
CA ALA A 446 -2.05 3.13 3.96
C ALA A 446 -2.63 1.86 3.32
N VAL A 447 -3.45 1.11 4.05
CA VAL A 447 -4.19 -0.06 3.52
C VAL A 447 -5.16 0.37 2.41
N ARG A 448 -5.89 1.48 2.63
CA ARG A 448 -6.77 2.06 1.60
C ARG A 448 -5.99 2.51 0.37
N MET A 449 -4.82 3.14 0.55
CA MET A 449 -3.96 3.57 -0.56
C MET A 449 -3.42 2.38 -1.36
N SER A 450 -3.06 1.28 -0.70
CA SER A 450 -2.69 0.03 -1.36
C SER A 450 -3.81 -0.49 -2.28
N ALA A 451 -5.04 -0.49 -1.78
CA ALA A 451 -6.21 -0.90 -2.54
C ALA A 451 -6.54 0.06 -3.70
N LEU A 452 -6.40 1.37 -3.49
CA LEU A 452 -6.61 2.39 -4.51
C LEU A 452 -5.62 2.26 -5.67
N MET A 453 -4.35 2.00 -5.35
CA MET A 453 -3.28 1.80 -6.36
C MET A 453 -3.33 0.43 -7.02
N GLY A 454 -4.09 -0.53 -6.51
CA GLY A 454 -4.16 -1.89 -7.05
C GLY A 454 -2.83 -2.64 -6.95
N ILE A 455 -2.09 -2.47 -5.86
CA ILE A 455 -0.78 -3.07 -5.66
C ILE A 455 -0.82 -4.26 -4.72
N GLN A 456 0.08 -5.23 -4.98
CA GLN A 456 0.20 -6.42 -4.17
C GLN A 456 0.84 -6.11 -2.82
N ASN A 457 0.05 -6.20 -1.74
CA ASN A 457 0.52 -6.20 -0.37
C ASN A 457 -0.22 -7.29 0.41
N ILE A 458 0.47 -8.00 1.29
CA ILE A 458 -0.14 -9.01 2.15
C ILE A 458 -0.15 -8.47 3.58
N PHE A 459 -1.32 -8.04 4.04
CA PHE A 459 -1.53 -7.60 5.41
C PHE A 459 -1.90 -8.78 6.28
N VAL A 460 -1.05 -9.13 7.23
CA VAL A 460 -1.26 -10.26 8.16
C VAL A 460 -1.76 -9.72 9.48
N TYR A 461 -3.02 -9.97 9.79
CA TYR A 461 -3.67 -9.54 11.02
C TYR A 461 -3.96 -10.74 11.92
N THR A 462 -3.55 -10.68 13.17
CA THR A 462 -3.85 -11.72 14.15
C THR A 462 -4.69 -11.18 15.30
N HIS A 463 -5.12 -12.06 16.21
CA HIS A 463 -6.00 -11.69 17.33
C HIS A 463 -7.33 -11.13 16.82
N ASP A 464 -8.03 -11.96 16.03
CA ASP A 464 -9.10 -11.62 15.11
C ASP A 464 -10.45 -11.28 15.76
N SER A 465 -10.62 -11.52 17.08
CA SER A 465 -11.91 -11.35 17.76
C SER A 465 -11.77 -11.26 19.28
N ILE A 466 -12.89 -11.15 19.98
CA ILE A 466 -12.98 -11.26 21.46
C ILE A 466 -12.38 -12.56 21.99
N GLY A 467 -12.24 -13.59 21.14
CA GLY A 467 -11.61 -14.87 21.49
C GLY A 467 -10.12 -14.76 21.87
N GLN A 468 -9.47 -13.61 21.63
CA GLN A 468 -8.13 -13.36 22.15
C GLN A 468 -8.05 -13.26 23.68
N GLY A 469 -9.15 -12.83 24.33
CA GLY A 469 -9.28 -12.93 25.78
C GLY A 469 -8.91 -11.67 26.55
N GLU A 470 -8.05 -11.81 27.52
CA GLU A 470 -7.85 -10.94 28.69
C GLU A 470 -7.38 -9.53 28.39
N ASP A 471 -6.77 -9.27 27.23
CA ASP A 471 -6.30 -7.93 26.83
C ASP A 471 -7.45 -6.92 26.72
N GLY A 472 -8.67 -7.39 26.53
CA GLY A 472 -9.89 -6.59 26.66
C GLY A 472 -10.19 -5.70 25.44
N PRO A 473 -11.15 -4.76 25.61
CA PRO A 473 -11.76 -4.00 24.50
C PRO A 473 -10.77 -3.20 23.65
N THR A 474 -9.66 -2.75 24.21
CA THR A 474 -8.65 -1.96 23.48
C THR A 474 -7.89 -2.77 22.43
N HIS A 475 -7.95 -4.11 22.52
CA HIS A 475 -7.25 -5.04 21.63
C HIS A 475 -8.21 -5.96 20.87
N GLN A 476 -9.47 -6.02 21.27
CA GLN A 476 -10.49 -6.88 20.66
C GLN A 476 -11.18 -6.18 19.50
N PRO A 477 -10.96 -6.62 18.24
CA PRO A 477 -11.66 -6.07 17.09
C PRO A 477 -13.13 -6.45 17.10
N VAL A 478 -13.98 -5.55 16.63
CA VAL A 478 -15.43 -5.74 16.43
C VAL A 478 -15.81 -5.29 15.03
N GLU A 479 -15.55 -4.03 14.69
CA GLU A 479 -15.89 -3.43 13.38
C GLU A 479 -14.79 -3.58 12.31
N GLN A 480 -13.58 -4.01 12.66
CA GLN A 480 -12.42 -4.01 11.77
C GLN A 480 -12.60 -4.96 10.57
N LEU A 481 -13.23 -6.13 10.77
CA LEU A 481 -13.55 -7.05 9.67
C LEU A 481 -14.51 -6.42 8.65
N ALA A 482 -15.54 -5.73 9.11
CA ALA A 482 -16.43 -4.99 8.24
C ALA A 482 -15.69 -3.90 7.47
N ASN A 483 -14.83 -3.13 8.14
CA ASN A 483 -14.02 -2.09 7.52
C ASN A 483 -13.10 -2.65 6.41
N LEU A 484 -12.45 -3.78 6.63
CA LEU A 484 -11.63 -4.44 5.61
C LEU A 484 -12.48 -4.88 4.40
N ARG A 485 -13.58 -5.58 4.64
CA ARG A 485 -14.47 -6.13 3.60
C ARG A 485 -15.19 -5.04 2.79
N MET A 486 -15.44 -3.87 3.38
CA MET A 486 -16.07 -2.72 2.72
C MET A 486 -15.07 -1.86 1.93
N THR A 487 -13.77 -2.08 2.06
CA THR A 487 -12.76 -1.35 1.30
C THR A 487 -12.74 -1.85 -0.14
N PRO A 488 -13.04 -1.00 -1.13
CA PRO A 488 -12.97 -1.41 -2.53
C PRO A 488 -11.59 -1.98 -2.88
N ASN A 489 -11.57 -3.01 -3.72
CA ASN A 489 -10.35 -3.64 -4.22
C ASN A 489 -9.43 -4.27 -3.16
N LEU A 490 -9.91 -4.49 -1.93
CA LEU A 490 -9.21 -5.21 -0.88
C LEU A 490 -9.82 -6.61 -0.71
N THR A 491 -9.01 -7.64 -0.92
CA THR A 491 -9.43 -9.03 -0.65
C THR A 491 -9.19 -9.38 0.81
N THR A 492 -10.21 -9.91 1.50
CA THR A 492 -10.10 -10.28 2.92
C THR A 492 -10.37 -11.77 3.10
N TRP A 493 -9.45 -12.47 3.81
CA TRP A 493 -9.58 -13.87 4.17
C TRP A 493 -9.56 -14.03 5.69
N ARG A 494 -10.48 -14.82 6.23
CA ARG A 494 -10.55 -15.23 7.65
C ARG A 494 -10.72 -16.74 7.74
N PRO A 495 -9.65 -17.51 7.62
CA PRO A 495 -9.68 -18.97 7.54
C PRO A 495 -9.94 -19.63 8.90
N CYS A 496 -10.60 -20.81 8.89
CA CYS A 496 -10.98 -21.55 10.07
C CYS A 496 -9.98 -22.63 10.52
N ASP A 497 -9.00 -22.99 9.70
CA ASP A 497 -8.01 -24.04 10.00
C ASP A 497 -6.76 -23.94 9.11
N ALA A 498 -5.88 -24.95 9.20
CA ALA A 498 -4.62 -24.98 8.47
C ALA A 498 -4.80 -25.07 6.94
N ALA A 499 -5.81 -25.81 6.47
CA ALA A 499 -6.04 -25.96 5.04
C ALA A 499 -6.57 -24.65 4.42
N GLU A 500 -7.56 -24.04 5.02
CA GLU A 500 -8.05 -22.72 4.56
C GLU A 500 -6.95 -21.64 4.69
N SER A 501 -6.12 -21.68 5.74
CA SER A 501 -5.01 -20.74 5.90
C SER A 501 -3.98 -20.86 4.77
N ALA A 502 -3.64 -22.08 4.35
CA ALA A 502 -2.72 -22.32 3.25
C ALA A 502 -3.30 -21.86 1.90
N VAL A 503 -4.62 -22.07 1.67
CA VAL A 503 -5.32 -21.56 0.48
C VAL A 503 -5.31 -20.03 0.47
N ALA A 504 -5.59 -19.39 1.61
CA ALA A 504 -5.59 -17.93 1.73
C ALA A 504 -4.20 -17.32 1.44
N TRP A 505 -3.12 -17.93 1.94
CA TRP A 505 -1.76 -17.53 1.63
C TRP A 505 -1.40 -17.70 0.15
N LYS A 506 -1.75 -18.85 -0.46
CA LYS A 506 -1.55 -19.06 -1.89
C LYS A 506 -2.29 -17.99 -2.69
N ALA A 507 -3.57 -17.75 -2.38
CA ALA A 507 -4.37 -16.73 -3.05
C ALA A 507 -3.78 -15.32 -2.91
N ALA A 508 -3.24 -14.97 -1.73
CA ALA A 508 -2.59 -13.68 -1.50
C ALA A 508 -1.29 -13.49 -2.30
N ILE A 509 -0.49 -14.56 -2.42
CA ILE A 509 0.75 -14.55 -3.22
C ILE A 509 0.44 -14.46 -4.72
N GLU A 510 -0.59 -15.14 -5.19
CA GLU A 510 -1.01 -15.12 -6.61
C GLU A 510 -1.78 -13.84 -6.99
N ASN A 511 -2.29 -13.07 -6.02
CA ASN A 511 -3.03 -11.81 -6.27
C ASN A 511 -2.09 -10.63 -6.49
N GLN A 512 -1.62 -10.44 -7.71
CA GLN A 512 -0.68 -9.38 -8.08
C GLN A 512 -1.34 -8.01 -8.35
N GLN A 513 -2.67 -7.93 -8.39
CA GLN A 513 -3.39 -6.74 -8.84
C GLN A 513 -4.14 -6.00 -7.72
N ALA A 514 -4.05 -6.51 -6.49
CA ALA A 514 -4.73 -5.93 -5.35
C ALA A 514 -4.11 -6.42 -4.03
N PRO A 515 -4.24 -5.65 -2.94
CA PRO A 515 -3.81 -6.11 -1.62
C PRO A 515 -4.74 -7.19 -1.07
N THR A 516 -4.17 -8.02 -0.20
CA THR A 516 -4.90 -9.06 0.52
C THR A 516 -4.68 -8.93 2.03
N ALA A 517 -5.78 -8.92 2.80
CA ALA A 517 -5.77 -9.00 4.25
C ALA A 517 -6.04 -10.44 4.68
N LEU A 518 -5.13 -11.03 5.43
CA LEU A 518 -5.21 -12.35 6.02
C LEU A 518 -5.45 -12.22 7.52
N VAL A 519 -6.57 -12.71 8.00
CA VAL A 519 -7.01 -12.51 9.39
C VAL A 519 -7.03 -13.84 10.15
N PHE A 520 -6.28 -13.92 11.26
CA PHE A 520 -6.01 -15.17 11.97
C PHE A 520 -6.31 -15.07 13.47
N SER A 521 -6.75 -16.19 14.04
CA SER A 521 -7.06 -16.33 15.46
C SER A 521 -5.80 -16.46 16.34
N ARG A 522 -5.92 -16.03 17.60
CA ARG A 522 -4.95 -16.34 18.65
C ARG A 522 -5.18 -17.74 19.23
N GLN A 523 -6.45 -18.11 19.45
CA GLN A 523 -6.84 -19.39 20.03
C GLN A 523 -6.71 -20.53 19.03
N GLY A 524 -6.55 -21.75 19.55
CA GLY A 524 -6.56 -22.98 18.76
C GLY A 524 -7.93 -23.24 18.13
N LEU A 525 -7.93 -23.77 16.91
CA LEU A 525 -9.12 -24.09 16.14
C LEU A 525 -9.13 -25.59 15.80
N THR A 526 -10.32 -26.18 15.75
CA THR A 526 -10.49 -27.57 15.34
C THR A 526 -10.50 -27.67 13.81
N HIS A 527 -9.68 -28.57 13.29
CA HIS A 527 -9.64 -28.87 11.86
C HIS A 527 -10.99 -29.36 11.34
N GLN A 528 -11.40 -28.89 10.18
CA GLN A 528 -12.62 -29.33 9.51
C GLN A 528 -12.29 -30.36 8.41
N ALA A 529 -12.95 -31.52 8.49
CA ALA A 529 -12.80 -32.54 7.44
C ALA A 529 -13.50 -32.10 6.15
N ARG A 530 -12.82 -32.30 5.01
CA ARG A 530 -13.31 -31.93 3.66
C ARG A 530 -13.02 -33.05 2.67
N SER A 531 -13.91 -33.21 1.69
CA SER A 531 -13.62 -33.95 0.47
C SER A 531 -12.64 -33.15 -0.42
N ASP A 532 -12.08 -33.78 -1.42
CA ASP A 532 -11.19 -33.10 -2.39
C ASP A 532 -11.93 -31.97 -3.13
N GLU A 533 -13.20 -32.15 -3.46
CA GLU A 533 -14.04 -31.13 -4.07
C GLU A 533 -14.27 -29.93 -3.13
N GLN A 534 -14.56 -30.19 -1.86
CA GLN A 534 -14.73 -29.14 -0.85
C GLN A 534 -13.43 -28.38 -0.64
N LEU A 535 -12.29 -29.08 -0.59
CA LEU A 535 -10.98 -28.46 -0.47
C LEU A 535 -10.67 -27.55 -1.67
N ALA A 536 -10.96 -28.00 -2.88
CA ALA A 536 -10.82 -27.18 -4.08
C ALA A 536 -11.73 -25.93 -4.06
N ASN A 537 -12.95 -26.06 -3.52
CA ASN A 537 -13.91 -24.96 -3.43
C ASN A 537 -13.55 -23.89 -2.37
N VAL A 538 -12.62 -24.14 -1.45
CA VAL A 538 -12.10 -23.12 -0.51
C VAL A 538 -11.62 -21.88 -1.27
N SER A 539 -10.93 -22.09 -2.40
CA SER A 539 -10.42 -21.02 -3.26
C SER A 539 -11.50 -20.09 -3.83
N LYS A 540 -12.77 -20.50 -3.81
CA LYS A 540 -13.93 -19.71 -4.24
C LYS A 540 -14.47 -18.77 -3.13
N GLY A 541 -13.87 -18.77 -1.95
CA GLY A 541 -14.18 -17.84 -0.86
C GLY A 541 -15.38 -18.19 0.01
N GLY A 542 -16.26 -19.06 -0.45
CA GLY A 542 -17.41 -19.61 0.30
C GLY A 542 -17.82 -20.95 -0.30
N TYR A 543 -18.08 -21.95 0.53
CA TYR A 543 -18.42 -23.30 0.08
C TYR A 543 -19.24 -24.07 1.11
N ILE A 544 -19.96 -25.10 0.65
CA ILE A 544 -20.74 -25.98 1.51
C ILE A 544 -19.79 -26.94 2.26
N LEU A 545 -19.67 -26.77 3.57
CA LEU A 545 -18.85 -27.63 4.43
C LEU A 545 -19.64 -28.85 4.94
N ILE A 546 -20.89 -28.65 5.40
CA ILE A 546 -21.81 -29.72 5.77
C ILE A 546 -23.10 -29.48 4.99
N ASP A 547 -23.49 -30.44 4.17
CA ASP A 547 -24.72 -30.30 3.38
C ASP A 547 -25.94 -30.92 4.08
N SER A 548 -27.11 -30.55 3.59
CA SER A 548 -28.42 -31.06 3.94
C SER A 548 -28.88 -32.12 2.94
N GLU A 549 -29.86 -32.93 3.33
CA GLU A 549 -30.60 -33.81 2.40
C GLU A 549 -31.64 -33.00 1.64
N GLY A 550 -31.36 -32.63 0.39
CA GLY A 550 -32.27 -31.78 -0.43
C GLY A 550 -32.20 -30.30 -0.03
N THR A 551 -33.35 -29.60 -0.14
CA THR A 551 -33.40 -28.16 0.20
C THR A 551 -33.29 -27.99 1.72
N PRO A 552 -32.32 -27.17 2.20
CA PRO A 552 -32.19 -26.96 3.64
C PRO A 552 -33.36 -26.14 4.23
N ASP A 553 -33.77 -26.49 5.44
CA ASP A 553 -34.69 -25.69 6.27
C ASP A 553 -33.99 -24.40 6.74
N ILE A 554 -32.68 -24.49 6.94
CA ILE A 554 -31.81 -23.36 7.35
C ILE A 554 -30.40 -23.52 6.82
N ILE A 555 -29.79 -22.39 6.49
CA ILE A 555 -28.38 -22.29 6.19
C ILE A 555 -27.67 -21.51 7.32
N ILE A 556 -26.60 -22.08 7.86
CA ILE A 556 -25.71 -21.38 8.81
C ILE A 556 -24.43 -21.00 8.04
N ILE A 557 -24.10 -19.72 8.04
CA ILE A 557 -22.85 -19.19 7.49
C ILE A 557 -21.91 -18.91 8.65
N ALA A 558 -20.68 -19.39 8.57
CA ALA A 558 -19.65 -19.07 9.56
C ALA A 558 -18.29 -18.85 8.90
N THR A 559 -17.40 -18.17 9.60
CA THR A 559 -16.04 -17.89 9.16
C THR A 559 -15.06 -17.91 10.33
N GLY A 560 -13.79 -18.21 10.04
CA GLY A 560 -12.75 -18.22 11.06
C GLY A 560 -13.06 -19.12 12.24
N SER A 561 -12.86 -18.61 13.45
CA SER A 561 -13.01 -19.35 14.70
C SER A 561 -14.44 -19.85 14.98
N GLU A 562 -15.45 -19.29 14.35
CA GLU A 562 -16.85 -19.65 14.60
C GLU A 562 -17.33 -20.84 13.75
N VAL A 563 -16.54 -21.32 12.78
CA VAL A 563 -16.90 -22.45 11.92
C VAL A 563 -17.08 -23.74 12.72
N GLU A 564 -16.23 -23.99 13.72
CA GLU A 564 -16.38 -25.16 14.60
C GLU A 564 -17.71 -25.15 15.37
N LEU A 565 -18.05 -24.01 15.98
CA LEU A 565 -19.30 -23.82 16.70
C LEU A 565 -20.50 -24.04 15.77
N ALA A 566 -20.46 -23.48 14.57
CA ALA A 566 -21.52 -23.64 13.58
C ALA A 566 -21.63 -25.10 13.09
N ALA A 567 -20.51 -25.82 12.95
CA ALA A 567 -20.53 -27.25 12.62
C ALA A 567 -21.18 -28.11 13.70
N GLN A 568 -20.90 -27.78 14.97
CA GLN A 568 -21.57 -28.45 16.10
C GLN A 568 -23.10 -28.15 16.12
N ALA A 569 -23.47 -26.89 15.84
CA ALA A 569 -24.87 -26.48 15.79
C ALA A 569 -25.64 -27.17 14.65
N VAL A 570 -25.06 -27.25 13.45
CA VAL A 570 -25.67 -27.95 12.30
C VAL A 570 -25.88 -29.43 12.61
N LYS A 571 -24.87 -30.11 13.18
CA LYS A 571 -25.00 -31.52 13.58
C LYS A 571 -26.09 -31.72 14.64
N ALA A 572 -26.20 -30.83 15.63
CA ALA A 572 -27.23 -30.88 16.66
C ALA A 572 -28.66 -30.65 16.11
N LEU A 573 -28.79 -29.76 15.11
CA LEU A 573 -30.06 -29.52 14.41
C LEU A 573 -30.46 -30.74 13.55
N GLN A 574 -29.52 -31.30 12.79
CA GLN A 574 -29.76 -32.52 11.98
C GLN A 574 -30.18 -33.71 12.83
N GLN A 575 -29.60 -33.92 14.03
CA GLN A 575 -30.00 -34.93 14.99
C GLN A 575 -31.44 -34.75 15.48
N GLN A 576 -31.98 -33.55 15.40
CA GLN A 576 -33.35 -33.21 15.77
C GLN A 576 -34.33 -33.24 14.58
N GLY A 577 -33.86 -33.68 13.40
CA GLY A 577 -34.66 -33.77 12.19
C GLY A 577 -34.81 -32.45 11.41
N ILE A 578 -34.02 -31.42 11.74
CA ILE A 578 -33.98 -30.16 11.02
C ILE A 578 -32.90 -30.26 9.92
N ASN A 579 -33.30 -30.00 8.67
CA ASN A 579 -32.42 -30.12 7.51
C ASN A 579 -31.52 -28.87 7.38
N ALA A 580 -30.39 -28.88 8.07
CA ALA A 580 -29.49 -27.74 8.18
C ALA A 580 -28.22 -27.90 7.29
N ARG A 581 -27.83 -26.81 6.65
CA ARG A 581 -26.58 -26.69 5.86
C ARG A 581 -25.59 -25.78 6.58
N LEU A 582 -24.30 -26.12 6.55
CA LEU A 582 -23.18 -25.23 6.93
C LEU A 582 -22.44 -24.74 5.72
N VAL A 583 -22.29 -23.43 5.62
CA VAL A 583 -21.39 -22.76 4.66
C VAL A 583 -20.20 -22.18 5.42
N SER A 584 -18.97 -22.63 5.09
CA SER A 584 -17.76 -21.93 5.50
C SER A 584 -17.50 -20.80 4.49
N MET A 585 -17.30 -19.58 5.01
CA MET A 585 -17.15 -18.36 4.20
C MET A 585 -15.83 -17.65 4.52
N PRO A 586 -14.66 -18.26 4.21
CA PRO A 586 -13.37 -17.68 4.56
C PRO A 586 -13.09 -16.34 3.86
N SER A 587 -13.73 -16.06 2.70
CA SER A 587 -13.58 -14.78 1.99
C SER A 587 -14.87 -14.37 1.29
N THR A 588 -15.59 -13.43 1.87
CA THR A 588 -16.80 -12.86 1.25
C THR A 588 -16.47 -12.10 -0.04
N THR A 589 -15.32 -11.43 -0.11
CA THR A 589 -14.88 -10.69 -1.32
C THR A 589 -14.64 -11.62 -2.50
N VAL A 590 -14.05 -12.78 -2.29
CA VAL A 590 -13.83 -13.78 -3.34
C VAL A 590 -15.14 -14.50 -3.70
N PHE A 591 -15.98 -14.80 -2.73
CA PHE A 591 -17.29 -15.41 -2.97
C PHE A 591 -18.20 -14.52 -3.82
N ASP A 592 -18.21 -13.21 -3.57
CA ASP A 592 -19.00 -12.25 -4.32
C ASP A 592 -18.58 -12.15 -5.82
N GLN A 593 -17.36 -12.51 -6.14
CA GLN A 593 -16.83 -12.53 -7.51
C GLN A 593 -17.19 -13.81 -8.27
N GLN A 594 -17.73 -14.84 -7.60
CA GLN A 594 -18.14 -16.08 -8.26
C GLN A 594 -19.36 -15.84 -9.15
N ASP A 595 -19.56 -16.71 -10.13
CA ASP A 595 -20.73 -16.65 -10.97
C ASP A 595 -22.03 -16.92 -10.17
N LYS A 596 -23.14 -16.46 -10.71
CA LYS A 596 -24.45 -16.58 -10.05
C LYS A 596 -24.87 -18.03 -9.82
N ALA A 597 -24.48 -18.97 -10.69
CA ALA A 597 -24.80 -20.37 -10.54
C ALA A 597 -24.14 -20.96 -9.30
N TYR A 598 -22.85 -20.66 -9.09
CA TYR A 598 -22.12 -21.09 -7.91
C TYR A 598 -22.67 -20.45 -6.62
N GLN A 599 -22.91 -19.13 -6.67
CA GLN A 599 -23.51 -18.43 -5.53
C GLN A 599 -24.85 -19.06 -5.13
N GLN A 600 -25.71 -19.38 -6.10
CA GLN A 600 -27.00 -20.04 -5.87
C GLN A 600 -26.87 -21.50 -5.41
N GLN A 601 -25.84 -22.21 -5.81
CA GLN A 601 -25.55 -23.54 -5.30
C GLN A 601 -25.23 -23.49 -3.78
N VAL A 602 -24.45 -22.51 -3.36
CA VAL A 602 -23.99 -22.35 -1.97
C VAL A 602 -25.08 -21.71 -1.11
N LEU A 603 -25.65 -20.61 -1.56
CA LEU A 603 -26.68 -19.80 -0.91
C LEU A 603 -27.90 -19.61 -1.85
N PRO A 604 -28.77 -20.62 -1.96
CA PRO A 604 -29.94 -20.54 -2.83
C PRO A 604 -30.99 -19.54 -2.31
N ASP A 605 -31.44 -18.63 -3.18
CA ASP A 605 -32.38 -17.54 -2.85
C ASP A 605 -33.73 -18.04 -2.24
N GLN A 606 -34.14 -19.27 -2.57
CA GLN A 606 -35.36 -19.84 -2.01
C GLN A 606 -35.25 -20.19 -0.51
N VAL A 607 -34.04 -20.26 0.06
CA VAL A 607 -33.86 -20.52 1.48
C VAL A 607 -33.73 -19.20 2.22
N ILE A 608 -34.80 -18.77 2.84
CA ILE A 608 -34.90 -17.48 3.57
C ILE A 608 -34.36 -17.53 4.98
N ASN A 609 -34.30 -18.72 5.58
CA ASN A 609 -33.72 -18.92 6.90
C ASN A 609 -32.21 -19.02 6.79
N VAL A 610 -31.51 -17.88 6.89
CA VAL A 610 -30.06 -17.81 6.87
C VAL A 610 -29.57 -17.17 8.16
N LEU A 611 -28.72 -17.88 8.90
CA LEU A 611 -28.11 -17.42 10.15
C LEU A 611 -26.60 -17.26 9.93
N ALA A 612 -26.07 -16.06 10.15
CA ALA A 612 -24.62 -15.86 10.18
C ALA A 612 -24.09 -15.95 11.61
N VAL A 613 -22.87 -16.49 11.77
CA VAL A 613 -22.18 -16.61 13.07
C VAL A 613 -20.75 -16.10 12.91
N GLU A 614 -20.49 -14.93 13.46
CA GLU A 614 -19.14 -14.32 13.47
C GLU A 614 -18.95 -13.41 14.67
N ALA A 615 -17.85 -13.56 15.40
CA ALA A 615 -17.45 -12.68 16.50
C ALA A 615 -16.92 -11.33 15.98
N ALA A 616 -17.80 -10.61 15.26
CA ALA A 616 -17.60 -9.28 14.70
C ALA A 616 -18.95 -8.55 14.62
N HIS A 617 -18.95 -7.29 14.19
CA HIS A 617 -20.16 -6.47 14.10
C HIS A 617 -21.21 -7.10 13.18
N VAL A 618 -22.46 -7.16 13.65
CA VAL A 618 -23.58 -7.87 12.98
C VAL A 618 -23.94 -7.29 11.60
N ASP A 619 -23.82 -5.98 11.41
CA ASP A 619 -24.40 -5.26 10.26
C ASP A 619 -23.85 -5.72 8.91
N PHE A 620 -22.60 -6.15 8.85
CA PHE A 620 -22.00 -6.62 7.61
C PHE A 620 -22.75 -7.82 7.00
N TRP A 621 -23.28 -8.70 7.85
CA TRP A 621 -23.89 -9.94 7.40
C TRP A 621 -25.30 -9.79 6.84
N HIS A 622 -25.96 -8.64 7.03
CA HIS A 622 -27.30 -8.39 6.47
C HIS A 622 -27.37 -8.51 4.96
N LYS A 623 -26.25 -8.29 4.26
CA LYS A 623 -26.13 -8.54 2.81
C LYS A 623 -26.39 -10.01 2.42
N TYR A 624 -26.02 -10.96 3.29
CA TYR A 624 -26.09 -12.39 3.02
C TYR A 624 -27.30 -13.06 3.67
N VAL A 625 -27.66 -12.62 4.85
CA VAL A 625 -28.80 -13.20 5.57
C VAL A 625 -30.14 -12.59 5.15
N GLY A 626 -30.13 -11.43 4.52
CA GLY A 626 -31.36 -10.75 4.08
C GLY A 626 -32.20 -10.22 5.24
N LYS A 627 -33.46 -9.84 4.94
CA LYS A 627 -34.38 -9.26 5.94
C LYS A 627 -35.00 -10.27 6.88
N GLN A 628 -35.04 -11.54 6.49
CA GLN A 628 -35.70 -12.63 7.22
C GLN A 628 -34.69 -13.51 7.97
N GLY A 629 -33.37 -13.30 7.70
CA GLY A 629 -32.30 -13.96 8.42
C GLY A 629 -31.90 -13.26 9.71
N ASP A 630 -30.95 -13.83 10.44
CA ASP A 630 -30.45 -13.31 11.72
C ASP A 630 -28.91 -13.48 11.81
N VAL A 631 -28.29 -12.83 12.80
CA VAL A 631 -26.87 -12.89 13.04
C VAL A 631 -26.56 -13.15 14.51
N VAL A 632 -25.67 -14.09 14.79
CA VAL A 632 -24.97 -14.19 16.07
C VAL A 632 -23.66 -13.45 15.93
N GLY A 633 -23.58 -12.27 16.51
CA GLY A 633 -22.44 -11.36 16.37
C GLY A 633 -22.39 -10.32 17.48
N MET A 634 -21.52 -9.35 17.34
CA MET A 634 -21.27 -8.28 18.30
C MET A 634 -22.08 -7.03 17.96
N THR A 635 -22.65 -6.40 18.99
CA THR A 635 -23.30 -5.08 18.90
C THR A 635 -22.68 -4.07 19.87
N THR A 636 -21.74 -4.51 20.69
CA THR A 636 -21.00 -3.72 21.68
C THR A 636 -19.52 -4.08 21.59
N PHE A 637 -18.68 -3.29 22.26
CA PHE A 637 -17.29 -3.69 22.50
C PHE A 637 -17.22 -4.95 23.36
N GLY A 638 -16.05 -5.61 23.33
CA GLY A 638 -15.77 -6.75 24.19
C GLY A 638 -15.48 -6.37 25.64
N GLU A 639 -15.00 -7.34 26.42
CA GLU A 639 -14.70 -7.22 27.85
C GLU A 639 -13.36 -7.91 28.17
N SER A 640 -12.78 -7.62 29.34
CA SER A 640 -11.57 -8.30 29.83
C SER A 640 -11.94 -9.54 30.62
N ALA A 641 -11.78 -10.71 30.01
CA ALA A 641 -11.95 -12.02 30.65
C ALA A 641 -11.26 -13.11 29.79
N PRO A 642 -11.12 -14.36 30.26
CA PRO A 642 -10.68 -15.47 29.43
C PRO A 642 -11.55 -15.63 28.17
N GLY A 643 -10.92 -15.87 27.01
CA GLY A 643 -11.62 -15.88 25.72
C GLY A 643 -12.86 -16.80 25.67
N GLY A 644 -12.78 -18.01 26.26
CA GLY A 644 -13.94 -18.90 26.32
C GLY A 644 -15.12 -18.36 27.14
N VAL A 645 -14.82 -17.61 28.20
CA VAL A 645 -15.86 -16.92 29.03
C VAL A 645 -16.52 -15.81 28.21
N LEU A 646 -15.71 -15.06 27.44
CA LEU A 646 -16.23 -14.01 26.56
C LEU A 646 -17.08 -14.56 25.43
N MET A 647 -16.65 -15.63 24.78
CA MET A 647 -17.45 -16.29 23.74
C MET A 647 -18.81 -16.72 24.27
N ASP A 648 -18.84 -17.33 25.45
CA ASP A 648 -20.10 -17.75 26.09
C ASP A 648 -20.97 -16.55 26.50
N HIS A 649 -20.36 -15.53 27.12
CA HIS A 649 -21.06 -14.31 27.57
C HIS A 649 -21.75 -13.56 26.43
N PHE A 650 -21.08 -13.46 25.28
CA PHE A 650 -21.63 -12.79 24.09
C PHE A 650 -22.47 -13.72 23.20
N GLY A 651 -22.75 -14.93 23.67
CA GLY A 651 -23.68 -15.85 23.03
C GLY A 651 -23.10 -16.69 21.91
N PHE A 652 -21.77 -16.76 21.78
CA PHE A 652 -21.12 -17.69 20.88
C PHE A 652 -20.98 -19.07 21.52
N ASN A 653 -22.12 -19.70 21.76
CA ASN A 653 -22.22 -21.04 22.32
C ASN A 653 -23.31 -21.88 21.60
N LEU A 654 -23.23 -23.20 21.75
CA LEU A 654 -24.08 -24.15 21.03
C LEU A 654 -25.57 -23.92 21.28
N ASP A 655 -25.93 -23.66 22.53
CA ASP A 655 -27.33 -23.51 22.95
C ASP A 655 -27.95 -22.27 22.29
N ASN A 656 -27.26 -21.14 22.30
CA ASN A 656 -27.76 -19.92 21.68
C ASN A 656 -27.85 -20.02 20.14
N VAL A 657 -26.84 -20.58 19.48
CA VAL A 657 -26.85 -20.73 18.01
C VAL A 657 -27.98 -21.66 17.57
N THR A 658 -28.15 -22.79 18.26
CA THR A 658 -29.24 -23.72 17.94
C THR A 658 -30.63 -23.17 18.28
N ALA A 659 -30.76 -22.40 19.37
CA ALA A 659 -32.03 -21.74 19.74
C ALA A 659 -32.41 -20.68 18.71
N LYS A 660 -31.47 -19.80 18.32
CA LYS A 660 -31.69 -18.78 17.26
C LYS A 660 -32.05 -19.42 15.91
N ALA A 661 -31.38 -20.49 15.52
CA ALA A 661 -31.69 -21.22 14.30
C ALA A 661 -33.14 -21.75 14.28
N LYS A 662 -33.57 -22.36 15.38
CA LYS A 662 -34.97 -22.85 15.53
C LYS A 662 -35.98 -21.72 15.55
N GLN A 663 -35.68 -20.63 16.27
CA GLN A 663 -36.54 -19.45 16.31
C GLN A 663 -36.72 -18.85 14.93
N LEU A 664 -35.64 -18.76 14.13
CA LEU A 664 -35.68 -18.24 12.78
C LEU A 664 -36.59 -19.07 11.87
N ILE A 665 -36.48 -20.41 11.93
CA ILE A 665 -37.36 -21.32 11.20
C ILE A 665 -38.83 -21.11 11.62
N ALA A 666 -39.09 -21.03 12.92
CA ALA A 666 -40.46 -20.88 13.43
C ALA A 666 -41.09 -19.52 13.06
N ASN A 667 -40.28 -18.45 12.99
CA ASN A 667 -40.77 -17.12 12.62
C ASN A 667 -41.12 -16.98 11.15
N ASN A 668 -40.57 -17.82 10.30
CA ASN A 668 -40.72 -17.74 8.82
C ASN A 668 -41.64 -18.86 8.27
N GLN A 669 -42.21 -19.71 9.14
CA GLN A 669 -43.28 -20.67 8.81
C GLN A 669 -44.63 -19.99 8.81
#